data_a05d6d1415022a51b3a3af22316657e8
#
_entry.id   a05d6d1415022a51b3a3af22316657e8
#
_cell.length_a   1.000
_cell.length_b   1.000
_cell.length_c   1.000
_cell.angle_alpha   90.00
_cell.angle_beta   90.00
_cell.angle_gamma   90.00
#
_symmetry.space_group_name_H-M   'P 1'
#
loop_
_entity.id
_entity.type
_entity.pdbx_description
1 polymer ?
#
loop_
_entity_poly.entity_id
_entity_poly.type
_entity_poly.pdbx_seq_one_letter_code
_entity_poly.pdbx_strand_id
1 'polypeptide(L)'
;MKKNKIYLGNNLVKYLDENVRGEITLLNGQQYYKISNYHQMPPFFMNIVSNSNLWMFLSSNGALTAGRTNPDHALFPYYTDDRIHDSHDITGNKTIVFVKKSDKIYLWEPFSFKCSAIYQIDRNIYKNILGNHVIFEETNQDLNITFRYGWNNCDEYGFIKKSEVVNKNKEPVEINFCDGLQNILPSGIDYRFQSEFSTLVDGYKKSELFPETNIGLYMLSSIPVDRAEPNEALTTNVVWSIGIPNASILLSSTQLDLFRKTTEVVQEHNIRARRGSYFVQSSFSLGAHQEKRWSIIADIDKTQSQISALAHSIINDKDKAKKIDKAIAKSNQGLLEKISKADGIQLTNNSLNNFRHSANTLFNIMRGGLFEDNYLINKHDFLSFLKRANKEKYATYKSLLNQFPDELRLVDITTIGNHDIERYCFEYLPLSFSRRHGDPSRPWNNFSINIKDQQGNKTFDYQGNWRDIFQNWEALTLSFPDYIESMITKFVNASTADGYNPYRVVRDGFDWDIIDPNNAWAYIGYWGDHQIIYLLKLLEASHKYHPGKLLSLLNKDIYTYANVPYRIKPYSKILEDHNNTVDFDFELNQHINERVEKIGTDGKLIQDRNGKIYHVSLLEKLLVPMLVKFSNYIPQAGIWMNTQRPEWNDANNALVGNGASMVTLYYLRRYIIFLQAILKDSAVNQISISNEVYDFFYKITEGLQNSLSILSLSLIHISEPTRLGMIS
;
A
#
# COMPACT_ATOMS: atom_id res chain seq x y z
N MET A 1 17.78 -42.43 -6.06
CA MET A 1 19.20 -42.05 -5.92
C MET A 1 19.76 -42.69 -4.66
N LYS A 2 20.96 -43.34 -4.68
CA LYS A 2 21.65 -43.75 -3.45
C LYS A 2 22.03 -42.48 -2.68
N LYS A 3 21.39 -42.25 -1.51
CA LYS A 3 21.74 -41.13 -0.65
C LYS A 3 23.11 -41.39 -0.02
N ASN A 4 24.09 -40.59 -0.40
CA ASN A 4 25.39 -40.62 0.24
C ASN A 4 25.28 -40.15 1.69
N LYS A 5 25.99 -40.76 2.64
CA LYS A 5 26.09 -40.26 4.02
C LYS A 5 27.07 -39.08 4.02
N ILE A 6 26.55 -37.89 4.31
CA ILE A 6 27.34 -36.65 4.40
C ILE A 6 27.49 -36.29 5.88
N TYR A 7 28.68 -35.89 6.30
CA TYR A 7 29.01 -35.54 7.67
C TYR A 7 29.47 -34.08 7.77
N LEU A 8 28.99 -33.38 8.80
CA LEU A 8 29.51 -32.10 9.23
C LEU A 8 30.31 -32.33 10.53
N GLY A 9 31.61 -32.37 10.44
CA GLY A 9 32.46 -32.93 11.51
C GLY A 9 32.09 -34.40 11.77
N ASN A 10 31.77 -34.74 13.02
CA ASN A 10 31.33 -36.06 13.41
C ASN A 10 29.81 -36.29 13.35
N ASN A 11 29.05 -35.30 12.95
CA ASN A 11 27.58 -35.37 12.91
C ASN A 11 27.11 -35.73 11.50
N LEU A 12 26.28 -36.76 11.39
CA LEU A 12 25.61 -37.10 10.14
C LEU A 12 24.62 -36.00 9.76
N VAL A 13 24.75 -35.45 8.56
CA VAL A 13 23.81 -34.48 8.00
C VAL A 13 22.46 -35.16 7.81
N LYS A 14 21.44 -34.62 8.46
CA LYS A 14 20.06 -35.09 8.37
C LYS A 14 19.40 -34.47 7.14
N TYR A 15 18.84 -35.31 6.30
CA TYR A 15 18.01 -34.89 5.16
C TYR A 15 16.61 -35.40 5.41
N LEU A 16 15.69 -34.44 5.59
CA LEU A 16 14.26 -34.72 5.74
C LEU A 16 13.57 -34.33 4.43
N ASP A 17 12.94 -35.32 3.80
CA ASP A 17 12.11 -35.15 2.60
C ASP A 17 10.65 -35.15 3.05
N GLU A 18 10.23 -34.06 3.68
CA GLU A 18 8.88 -33.91 4.20
C GLU A 18 8.03 -33.03 3.30
N ASN A 19 6.81 -33.46 3.04
CA ASN A 19 5.88 -32.70 2.21
C ASN A 19 5.43 -31.41 2.88
N VAL A 20 5.44 -30.34 2.13
CA VAL A 20 4.79 -29.07 2.54
C VAL A 20 3.27 -29.27 2.61
N ARG A 21 2.66 -28.84 3.70
CA ARG A 21 1.20 -28.94 3.89
C ARG A 21 0.64 -27.64 4.40
N GLY A 22 -0.49 -27.20 3.79
CA GLY A 22 -1.25 -26.05 4.24
C GLY A 22 -2.58 -26.48 4.86
N GLU A 23 -2.90 -25.95 6.02
CA GLU A 23 -4.15 -26.25 6.73
C GLU A 23 -4.63 -25.05 7.56
N ILE A 24 -5.96 -25.00 7.82
CA ILE A 24 -6.52 -24.09 8.79
C ILE A 24 -6.51 -24.76 10.15
N THR A 25 -5.96 -24.07 11.15
CA THR A 25 -5.83 -24.58 12.52
C THR A 25 -6.27 -23.55 13.54
N LEU A 26 -6.59 -24.00 14.74
CA LEU A 26 -6.85 -23.16 15.92
C LEU A 26 -5.59 -23.12 16.78
N LEU A 27 -5.15 -21.92 17.11
CA LEU A 27 -4.07 -21.69 18.07
C LEU A 27 -4.56 -20.64 19.09
N ASN A 28 -4.62 -21.02 20.38
CA ASN A 28 -5.14 -20.17 21.47
C ASN A 28 -6.53 -19.58 21.16
N GLY A 29 -7.43 -20.37 20.56
CA GLY A 29 -8.79 -19.95 20.21
C GLY A 29 -8.93 -19.05 18.97
N GLN A 30 -7.83 -18.73 18.29
CA GLN A 30 -7.84 -17.97 17.04
C GLN A 30 -7.54 -18.86 15.83
N GLN A 31 -8.14 -18.55 14.70
CA GLN A 31 -7.91 -19.27 13.45
C GLN A 31 -6.65 -18.74 12.73
N TYR A 32 -5.83 -19.68 12.27
CA TYR A 32 -4.63 -19.44 11.46
C TYR A 32 -4.61 -20.34 10.24
N TYR A 33 -4.05 -19.85 9.17
CA TYR A 33 -3.53 -20.70 8.10
C TYR A 33 -2.10 -21.09 8.47
N LYS A 34 -1.88 -22.40 8.63
CA LYS A 34 -0.59 -23.01 8.96
C LYS A 34 0.03 -23.59 7.72
N ILE A 35 1.31 -23.37 7.50
CA ILE A 35 2.13 -24.09 6.52
C ILE A 35 3.18 -24.88 7.29
N SER A 36 3.10 -26.21 7.22
CA SER A 36 4.08 -27.12 7.79
C SER A 36 5.21 -27.35 6.80
N ASN A 37 6.45 -27.48 7.31
CA ASN A 37 7.67 -27.70 6.54
C ASN A 37 7.91 -26.59 5.48
N TYR A 38 7.52 -25.35 5.77
CA TYR A 38 7.66 -24.22 4.84
C TYR A 38 9.10 -23.96 4.39
N HIS A 39 10.10 -24.41 5.13
CA HIS A 39 11.51 -24.29 4.78
C HIS A 39 11.94 -25.14 3.57
N GLN A 40 11.07 -26.06 3.11
CA GLN A 40 11.23 -26.80 1.86
C GLN A 40 10.75 -25.99 0.64
N MET A 41 10.10 -24.85 0.84
CA MET A 41 9.69 -23.93 -0.22
C MET A 41 10.77 -22.88 -0.46
N PRO A 42 10.84 -22.31 -1.68
CA PRO A 42 11.57 -21.06 -1.88
C PRO A 42 11.04 -19.99 -0.91
N PRO A 43 11.87 -19.06 -0.43
CA PRO A 43 11.42 -17.96 0.39
C PRO A 43 10.30 -17.18 -0.30
N PHE A 44 9.25 -16.84 0.46
CA PHE A 44 8.12 -16.05 -0.03
C PHE A 44 7.87 -14.85 0.89
N PHE A 45 7.25 -13.85 0.30
CA PHE A 45 7.04 -12.56 0.91
C PHE A 45 5.66 -12.43 1.57
N MET A 46 5.61 -11.83 2.74
CA MET A 46 4.39 -11.59 3.50
C MET A 46 4.37 -10.18 4.05
N ASN A 47 3.18 -9.64 4.27
CA ASN A 47 3.00 -8.42 5.04
C ASN A 47 2.23 -8.69 6.33
N ILE A 48 2.49 -7.90 7.35
CA ILE A 48 1.66 -7.77 8.55
C ILE A 48 0.92 -6.45 8.45
N VAL A 49 -0.41 -6.55 8.39
CA VAL A 49 -1.30 -5.39 8.29
C VAL A 49 -1.44 -4.71 9.64
N SER A 50 -1.65 -3.40 9.63
CA SER A 50 -1.93 -2.62 10.83
C SER A 50 -3.22 -1.82 10.69
N ASN A 51 -3.93 -1.64 11.80
CA ASN A 51 -5.02 -0.67 11.93
C ASN A 51 -4.51 0.79 12.03
N SER A 52 -3.21 0.99 12.04
CA SER A 52 -2.51 2.26 12.21
C SER A 52 -1.55 2.51 11.03
N ASN A 53 -0.69 3.51 11.15
CA ASN A 53 0.33 3.86 10.13
C ASN A 53 1.56 2.96 10.15
N LEU A 54 1.53 1.85 10.88
CA LEU A 54 2.59 0.85 10.91
C LEU A 54 2.59 0.00 9.65
N TRP A 55 3.77 -0.35 9.17
CA TRP A 55 3.97 -1.29 8.08
C TRP A 55 5.07 -2.30 8.44
N MET A 56 4.89 -3.54 8.03
CA MET A 56 5.89 -4.60 8.19
C MET A 56 5.79 -5.60 7.05
N PHE A 57 6.91 -5.87 6.44
CA PHE A 57 7.08 -6.86 5.38
C PHE A 57 8.05 -7.94 5.85
N LEU A 58 7.68 -9.19 5.68
CA LEU A 58 8.39 -10.36 6.18
C LEU A 58 8.71 -11.32 5.06
N SER A 59 9.91 -11.87 5.10
CA SER A 59 10.23 -13.10 4.38
C SER A 59 9.85 -14.33 5.21
N SER A 60 9.47 -15.42 4.56
CA SER A 60 9.22 -16.70 5.23
C SER A 60 10.47 -17.27 5.93
N ASN A 61 11.67 -16.82 5.58
CA ASN A 61 12.92 -17.19 6.28
C ASN A 61 13.20 -16.34 7.54
N GLY A 62 12.29 -15.41 7.91
CA GLY A 62 12.37 -14.58 9.12
C GLY A 62 13.02 -13.21 8.94
N ALA A 63 13.58 -12.90 7.77
CA ALA A 63 14.05 -11.55 7.47
C ALA A 63 12.87 -10.58 7.33
N LEU A 64 13.09 -9.31 7.62
CA LEU A 64 12.01 -8.33 7.62
C LEU A 64 12.49 -6.91 7.38
N THR A 65 11.53 -6.06 7.03
CA THR A 65 11.60 -4.61 7.13
C THR A 65 10.32 -4.08 7.76
N ALA A 66 10.41 -3.02 8.56
CA ALA A 66 9.27 -2.48 9.28
C ALA A 66 9.47 -1.00 9.61
N GLY A 67 8.38 -0.27 9.76
CA GLY A 67 8.40 1.15 10.11
C GLY A 67 7.01 1.76 10.22
N ARG A 68 6.96 3.10 10.20
CA ARG A 68 5.72 3.88 10.21
C ARG A 68 5.66 4.76 8.96
N THR A 69 4.47 5.10 8.53
CA THR A 69 4.15 6.08 7.48
C THR A 69 4.71 5.75 6.10
N ASN A 70 6.03 5.65 5.93
CA ASN A 70 6.71 5.42 4.66
C ASN A 70 8.12 4.83 4.90
N PRO A 71 8.90 4.48 3.86
CA PRO A 71 10.24 3.92 4.02
C PRO A 71 11.27 4.81 4.73
N ASP A 72 11.07 6.14 4.78
CA ASP A 72 11.98 7.07 5.47
C ASP A 72 11.87 6.96 7.00
N HIS A 73 10.81 6.35 7.49
CA HIS A 73 10.53 6.13 8.91
C HIS A 73 10.61 4.63 9.22
N ALA A 74 11.80 4.06 9.13
CA ALA A 74 12.03 2.62 9.24
C ALA A 74 12.73 2.23 10.55
N LEU A 75 12.30 1.10 11.12
CA LEU A 75 12.96 0.43 12.24
C LEU A 75 14.07 -0.52 11.75
N PHE A 76 13.83 -1.19 10.63
CA PHE A 76 14.78 -2.06 9.93
C PHE A 76 14.92 -1.57 8.48
N PRO A 77 16.11 -1.75 7.85
CA PRO A 77 16.35 -1.24 6.51
C PRO A 77 15.28 -1.67 5.50
N TYR A 78 14.78 -0.71 4.74
CA TYR A 78 13.86 -0.97 3.64
C TYR A 78 14.66 -1.25 2.37
N TYR A 79 14.62 -2.49 1.92
CA TYR A 79 15.28 -2.94 0.70
C TYR A 79 14.26 -3.57 -0.25
N THR A 80 14.69 -3.90 -1.46
CA THR A 80 13.93 -4.78 -2.37
C THR A 80 13.74 -6.16 -1.75
N ASP A 81 12.71 -6.89 -2.17
CA ASP A 81 12.32 -8.17 -1.56
C ASP A 81 13.43 -9.23 -1.63
N ASP A 82 14.19 -9.27 -2.72
CA ASP A 82 15.38 -10.13 -2.88
C ASP A 82 16.42 -9.87 -1.77
N ARG A 83 16.77 -8.60 -1.55
CA ARG A 83 17.71 -8.21 -0.49
C ARG A 83 17.15 -8.47 0.91
N ILE A 84 15.83 -8.34 1.09
CA ILE A 84 15.21 -8.72 2.36
C ILE A 84 15.38 -10.23 2.57
N HIS A 85 15.11 -11.08 1.58
CA HIS A 85 15.31 -12.52 1.68
C HIS A 85 16.76 -12.88 2.06
N ASP A 86 17.73 -12.22 1.44
CA ASP A 86 19.16 -12.47 1.68
C ASP A 86 19.62 -12.00 3.07
N SER A 87 18.89 -11.10 3.71
CA SER A 87 19.27 -10.50 5.00
C SER A 87 18.88 -11.32 6.23
N HIS A 88 18.36 -12.55 6.09
CA HIS A 88 17.77 -13.33 7.18
C HIS A 88 18.69 -13.59 8.38
N ASP A 89 20.01 -13.71 8.17
CA ASP A 89 20.97 -13.92 9.26
C ASP A 89 21.43 -12.63 9.96
N ILE A 90 21.15 -11.45 9.37
CA ILE A 90 21.70 -10.17 9.82
C ILE A 90 20.64 -9.10 10.13
N THR A 91 19.35 -9.35 9.84
CA THR A 91 18.27 -8.39 10.08
C THR A 91 17.06 -9.08 10.69
N GLY A 92 16.48 -8.49 11.74
CA GLY A 92 15.29 -8.99 12.41
C GLY A 92 15.61 -9.98 13.53
N ASN A 93 14.85 -11.07 13.65
CA ASN A 93 14.99 -12.03 14.72
C ASN A 93 16.30 -12.80 14.66
N LYS A 94 16.95 -12.95 15.80
CA LYS A 94 18.04 -13.90 16.02
C LYS A 94 17.93 -14.49 17.41
N THR A 95 18.03 -15.82 17.51
CA THR A 95 17.92 -16.56 18.77
C THR A 95 19.00 -17.62 18.84
N ILE A 96 19.69 -17.69 19.97
CA ILE A 96 20.71 -18.70 20.28
C ILE A 96 20.30 -19.33 21.61
N VAL A 97 20.20 -20.65 21.67
CA VAL A 97 19.76 -21.40 22.83
C VAL A 97 20.79 -22.48 23.19
N PHE A 98 21.18 -22.51 24.43
CA PHE A 98 21.89 -23.64 25.01
C PHE A 98 20.94 -24.46 25.88
N VAL A 99 20.90 -25.74 25.65
CA VAL A 99 20.09 -26.70 26.41
C VAL A 99 21.03 -27.66 27.13
N LYS A 100 21.00 -27.63 28.47
CA LYS A 100 21.77 -28.57 29.26
C LYS A 100 20.93 -29.81 29.58
N LYS A 101 21.42 -30.97 29.13
CA LYS A 101 20.86 -32.29 29.45
C LYS A 101 21.97 -33.14 30.03
N SER A 102 21.78 -33.61 31.25
CA SER A 102 22.85 -34.32 32.01
C SER A 102 24.14 -33.47 32.05
N ASP A 103 25.27 -34.02 31.66
CA ASP A 103 26.56 -33.33 31.64
C ASP A 103 26.90 -32.63 30.30
N LYS A 104 25.97 -32.61 29.37
CA LYS A 104 26.20 -32.03 28.02
C LYS A 104 25.39 -30.75 27.81
N ILE A 105 26.03 -29.78 27.18
CA ILE A 105 25.42 -28.54 26.74
C ILE A 105 25.27 -28.60 25.22
N TYR A 106 24.04 -28.43 24.72
CA TYR A 106 23.70 -28.47 23.30
C TYR A 106 23.41 -27.08 22.81
N LEU A 107 24.14 -26.63 21.79
CA LEU A 107 23.85 -25.37 21.08
C LEU A 107 22.78 -25.62 20.04
N TRP A 108 21.72 -24.82 20.09
CA TRP A 108 20.66 -24.77 19.08
C TRP A 108 20.35 -23.33 18.70
N GLU A 109 20.41 -23.03 17.42
CA GLU A 109 19.93 -21.75 16.87
C GLU A 109 18.65 -22.02 16.08
N PRO A 110 17.45 -21.74 16.62
CA PRO A 110 16.20 -21.92 15.91
C PRO A 110 16.22 -21.16 14.60
N PHE A 111 15.65 -21.78 13.55
CA PHE A 111 15.55 -21.28 12.17
C PHE A 111 16.88 -21.15 11.42
N SER A 112 18.01 -21.49 12.02
CA SER A 112 19.30 -21.52 11.34
C SER A 112 19.39 -22.69 10.35
N PHE A 113 19.90 -22.43 9.14
CA PHE A 113 20.19 -23.50 8.17
C PHE A 113 21.30 -24.46 8.66
N LYS A 114 22.25 -23.94 9.43
CA LYS A 114 23.36 -24.77 9.99
C LYS A 114 22.81 -25.79 10.98
N CYS A 115 21.94 -25.40 11.88
CA CYS A 115 21.34 -26.29 12.87
C CYS A 115 20.38 -27.29 12.26
N SER A 116 19.67 -26.95 11.19
CA SER A 116 18.79 -27.88 10.49
C SER A 116 19.49 -29.02 9.80
N ALA A 117 20.80 -28.90 9.52
CA ALA A 117 21.61 -29.97 9.00
C ALA A 117 22.05 -31.00 10.07
N ILE A 118 22.02 -30.61 11.37
CA ILE A 118 22.53 -31.45 12.48
C ILE A 118 21.35 -32.06 13.28
N TYR A 119 20.32 -31.26 13.54
CA TYR A 119 19.17 -31.68 14.31
C TYR A 119 18.00 -32.11 13.41
N GLN A 120 17.15 -33.00 13.93
CA GLN A 120 15.85 -33.27 13.35
C GLN A 120 14.90 -32.16 13.81
N ILE A 121 14.40 -31.38 12.85
CA ILE A 121 13.56 -30.20 13.13
C ILE A 121 12.28 -30.23 12.32
N ASP A 122 11.19 -29.68 12.90
CA ASP A 122 9.94 -29.37 12.21
C ASP A 122 9.77 -27.84 12.23
N ARG A 123 9.47 -27.24 11.09
CA ARG A 123 9.21 -25.80 10.97
C ARG A 123 7.80 -25.53 10.49
N ASN A 124 7.09 -24.69 11.20
CA ASN A 124 5.75 -24.26 10.87
C ASN A 124 5.67 -22.73 10.85
N ILE A 125 4.89 -22.21 9.94
CA ILE A 125 4.52 -20.80 9.91
C ILE A 125 3.00 -20.66 9.98
N TYR A 126 2.52 -19.68 10.73
CA TYR A 126 1.10 -19.43 10.93
C TYR A 126 0.79 -17.98 10.63
N LYS A 127 -0.28 -17.71 9.89
CA LYS A 127 -0.79 -16.36 9.66
C LYS A 127 -2.29 -16.32 9.98
N ASN A 128 -2.71 -15.35 10.80
CA ASN A 128 -4.12 -15.23 11.20
C ASN A 128 -5.00 -14.67 10.07
N ILE A 129 -6.32 -14.80 10.21
CA ILE A 129 -7.30 -14.33 9.22
C ILE A 129 -7.24 -12.82 8.96
N LEU A 130 -6.92 -12.01 9.98
CA LEU A 130 -6.80 -10.56 9.84
C LEU A 130 -5.51 -10.13 9.15
N GLY A 131 -4.56 -11.05 8.92
CA GLY A 131 -3.28 -10.76 8.27
C GLY A 131 -2.33 -9.88 9.09
N ASN A 132 -2.58 -9.70 10.38
CA ASN A 132 -1.81 -8.84 11.27
C ASN A 132 -0.99 -9.58 12.33
N HIS A 133 -0.98 -10.91 12.30
CA HIS A 133 -0.19 -11.76 13.18
C HIS A 133 0.42 -12.92 12.41
N VAL A 134 1.74 -13.05 12.49
CA VAL A 134 2.50 -14.16 11.92
C VAL A 134 3.32 -14.80 13.03
N ILE A 135 3.33 -16.14 13.10
CA ILE A 135 4.09 -16.93 14.08
C ILE A 135 5.02 -17.87 13.31
N PHE A 136 6.27 -17.89 13.73
CA PHE A 136 7.29 -18.85 13.32
C PHE A 136 7.48 -19.86 14.45
N GLU A 137 7.48 -21.14 14.12
CA GLU A 137 7.68 -22.23 15.07
C GLU A 137 8.72 -23.18 14.55
N GLU A 138 9.67 -23.54 15.40
CA GLU A 138 10.61 -24.64 15.17
C GLU A 138 10.60 -25.58 16.38
N THR A 139 10.39 -26.86 16.14
CA THR A 139 10.55 -27.93 17.11
C THR A 139 11.82 -28.72 16.82
N ASN A 140 12.73 -28.72 17.76
CA ASN A 140 13.90 -29.59 17.76
C ASN A 140 13.52 -30.93 18.39
N GLN A 141 13.42 -31.97 17.56
CA GLN A 141 12.98 -33.30 17.98
C GLN A 141 14.07 -34.03 18.83
N ASP A 142 15.35 -33.81 18.56
CA ASP A 142 16.44 -34.41 19.32
C ASP A 142 16.54 -33.85 20.75
N LEU A 143 16.28 -32.56 20.90
CA LEU A 143 16.23 -31.87 22.21
C LEU A 143 14.86 -31.94 22.88
N ASN A 144 13.84 -32.21 22.10
CA ASN A 144 12.43 -32.23 22.52
C ASN A 144 11.97 -30.87 23.08
N ILE A 145 12.35 -29.79 22.40
CA ILE A 145 12.04 -28.39 22.74
C ILE A 145 11.47 -27.68 21.53
N THR A 146 10.45 -26.88 21.78
CA THR A 146 9.87 -25.99 20.75
C THR A 146 10.20 -24.53 21.08
N PHE A 147 10.64 -23.78 20.08
CA PHE A 147 10.74 -22.34 20.13
C PHE A 147 9.76 -21.70 19.13
N ARG A 148 9.05 -20.70 19.60
CA ARG A 148 8.15 -19.88 18.79
C ARG A 148 8.45 -18.41 18.96
N TYR A 149 8.32 -17.65 17.90
CA TYR A 149 8.15 -16.21 18.02
C TYR A 149 7.09 -15.72 17.03
N GLY A 150 6.37 -14.68 17.43
CA GLY A 150 5.33 -14.10 16.58
C GLY A 150 5.38 -12.59 16.60
N TRP A 151 5.00 -11.99 15.46
CA TRP A 151 4.92 -10.55 15.28
C TRP A 151 3.48 -10.07 15.38
N ASN A 152 3.27 -9.08 16.23
CA ASN A 152 2.06 -8.28 16.36
C ASN A 152 2.41 -6.80 16.22
N ASN A 153 1.41 -5.97 16.00
CA ASN A 153 1.56 -4.53 16.05
C ASN A 153 0.32 -3.86 16.70
N CYS A 154 0.53 -2.70 17.29
CA CYS A 154 -0.53 -1.81 17.70
C CYS A 154 0.00 -0.37 17.73
N ASP A 155 -0.91 0.60 17.63
CA ASP A 155 -0.54 2.02 17.52
C ASP A 155 0.26 2.53 18.73
N GLU A 156 -0.11 2.08 19.94
CA GLU A 156 0.44 2.54 21.21
C GLU A 156 1.87 2.04 21.47
N TYR A 157 2.15 0.79 21.10
CA TYR A 157 3.44 0.12 21.42
C TYR A 157 4.29 -0.19 20.18
N GLY A 158 3.81 0.12 18.96
CA GLY A 158 4.55 -0.18 17.75
C GLY A 158 4.58 -1.67 17.41
N PHE A 159 5.77 -2.24 17.30
CA PHE A 159 6.04 -3.63 16.91
C PHE A 159 6.31 -4.48 18.14
N ILE A 160 5.61 -5.60 18.26
CA ILE A 160 5.69 -6.50 19.40
C ILE A 160 6.11 -7.88 18.91
N LYS A 161 7.31 -8.30 19.26
CA LYS A 161 7.77 -9.67 19.09
C LYS A 161 7.47 -10.44 20.37
N LYS A 162 6.60 -11.44 20.31
CA LYS A 162 6.34 -12.37 21.42
C LYS A 162 7.09 -13.66 21.16
N SER A 163 7.92 -14.06 22.12
CA SER A 163 8.72 -15.29 22.06
C SER A 163 8.28 -16.27 23.15
N GLU A 164 8.37 -17.57 22.83
CA GLU A 164 8.00 -18.65 23.70
C GLU A 164 8.94 -19.83 23.54
N VAL A 165 9.36 -20.44 24.63
CA VAL A 165 10.05 -21.73 24.62
C VAL A 165 9.24 -22.74 25.43
N VAL A 166 9.07 -23.95 24.87
CA VAL A 166 8.29 -25.03 25.49
C VAL A 166 9.18 -26.26 25.66
N ASN A 167 9.28 -26.76 26.90
CA ASN A 167 9.93 -28.02 27.20
C ASN A 167 8.93 -29.17 26.99
N LYS A 168 9.16 -30.02 25.99
CA LYS A 168 8.36 -31.22 25.73
C LYS A 168 8.90 -32.48 26.43
N ASN A 169 10.04 -32.36 27.14
CA ASN A 169 10.62 -33.47 27.89
C ASN A 169 9.77 -33.75 29.17
N LYS A 170 9.89 -34.98 29.66
CA LYS A 170 9.30 -35.40 30.94
C LYS A 170 10.10 -34.92 32.14
N GLU A 171 11.28 -34.36 31.93
CA GLU A 171 12.19 -33.87 32.96
C GLU A 171 12.46 -32.37 32.77
N PRO A 172 12.85 -31.67 33.86
CA PRO A 172 13.30 -30.30 33.75
C PRO A 172 14.56 -30.18 32.86
N VAL A 173 14.71 -29.04 32.18
CA VAL A 173 15.90 -28.68 31.40
C VAL A 173 16.42 -27.31 31.81
N GLU A 174 17.72 -27.13 31.89
CA GLU A 174 18.33 -25.80 32.02
C GLU A 174 18.52 -25.18 30.65
N ILE A 175 18.06 -23.97 30.50
CA ILE A 175 18.15 -23.19 29.26
C ILE A 175 18.93 -21.92 29.54
N ASN A 176 19.98 -21.68 28.77
CA ASN A 176 20.64 -20.40 28.64
C ASN A 176 20.42 -19.89 27.23
N PHE A 177 19.91 -18.67 27.06
CA PHE A 177 19.53 -18.17 25.76
C PHE A 177 19.92 -16.71 25.58
N CYS A 178 20.07 -16.33 24.30
CA CYS A 178 20.19 -14.97 23.84
C CYS A 178 19.18 -14.80 22.70
N ASP A 179 18.13 -13.97 22.90
CA ASP A 179 17.07 -13.73 21.93
C ASP A 179 16.92 -12.23 21.68
N GLY A 180 16.75 -11.84 20.42
CA GLY A 180 16.67 -10.42 20.13
C GLY A 180 16.39 -10.04 18.68
N LEU A 181 16.68 -8.78 18.42
CA LEU A 181 16.55 -8.11 17.14
C LEU A 181 17.89 -7.54 16.73
N GLN A 182 18.19 -7.63 15.44
CA GLN A 182 19.45 -7.10 14.88
C GLN A 182 19.18 -6.20 13.68
N ASN A 183 20.18 -5.36 13.38
CA ASN A 183 20.15 -4.34 12.33
C ASN A 183 19.03 -3.30 12.54
N ILE A 184 18.84 -2.85 13.78
CA ILE A 184 17.94 -1.77 14.16
C ILE A 184 18.52 -0.45 13.64
N LEU A 185 17.73 0.29 12.88
CA LEU A 185 18.11 1.61 12.39
C LEU A 185 17.99 2.66 13.52
N PRO A 186 18.83 3.67 13.52
CA PRO A 186 18.56 4.90 14.27
C PRO A 186 17.44 5.70 13.60
N SER A 187 16.75 6.55 14.38
CA SER A 187 15.78 7.50 13.85
C SER A 187 16.45 8.53 12.92
N GLY A 188 15.68 9.05 11.94
CA GLY A 188 16.13 10.14 11.05
C GLY A 188 16.97 9.67 9.84
N ILE A 189 16.90 8.39 9.48
CA ILE A 189 17.55 7.86 8.27
C ILE A 189 16.49 7.62 7.19
N ASP A 190 16.49 8.44 6.16
CA ASP A 190 15.63 8.26 5.00
C ASP A 190 16.02 7.04 4.14
N TYR A 191 15.17 6.70 3.18
CA TYR A 191 15.37 5.56 2.28
C TYR A 191 16.67 5.67 1.48
N ARG A 192 17.05 6.88 1.05
CA ARG A 192 18.26 7.09 0.27
C ARG A 192 19.52 6.83 1.09
N PHE A 193 19.57 7.30 2.33
CA PHE A 193 20.65 6.99 3.26
C PHE A 193 20.75 5.51 3.59
N GLN A 194 19.61 4.82 3.68
CA GLN A 194 19.59 3.37 3.92
C GLN A 194 20.19 2.58 2.75
N SER A 195 19.92 2.97 1.51
CA SER A 195 20.24 2.21 0.30
C SER A 195 21.57 2.61 -0.35
N GLU A 196 21.86 3.91 -0.45
CA GLU A 196 23.02 4.44 -1.19
C GLU A 196 24.21 4.76 -0.27
N PHE A 197 23.94 5.17 0.98
CA PHE A 197 24.96 5.68 1.90
C PHE A 197 25.06 4.90 3.21
N SER A 198 24.65 3.63 3.22
CA SER A 198 24.59 2.80 4.43
C SER A 198 25.90 2.71 5.19
N THR A 199 27.04 2.66 4.50
CA THR A 199 28.38 2.62 5.11
C THR A 199 28.72 3.95 5.80
N LEU A 200 28.38 5.08 5.21
CA LEU A 200 28.53 6.40 5.83
C LEU A 200 27.68 6.48 7.10
N VAL A 201 26.43 6.08 7.01
CA VAL A 201 25.47 6.08 8.13
C VAL A 201 25.97 5.20 9.29
N ASP A 202 26.60 4.04 9.00
CA ASP A 202 27.15 3.17 10.04
C ASP A 202 28.16 3.91 10.95
N GLY A 203 28.94 4.86 10.42
CA GLY A 203 29.86 5.69 11.19
C GLY A 203 29.19 6.63 12.22
N TYR A 204 27.94 7.03 11.95
CA TYR A 204 27.18 7.95 12.80
C TYR A 204 26.21 7.23 13.77
N LYS A 205 26.06 5.92 13.66
CA LYS A 205 25.16 5.15 14.54
C LYS A 205 25.62 5.16 15.99
N LYS A 206 24.67 5.39 16.88
CA LYS A 206 24.85 5.36 18.32
C LYS A 206 23.69 4.58 18.94
N SER A 207 24.05 3.61 19.80
CA SER A 207 23.08 2.83 20.59
C SER A 207 23.42 3.00 22.07
N GLU A 208 22.43 3.37 22.87
CA GLU A 208 22.58 3.56 24.31
C GLU A 208 21.54 2.75 25.09
N LEU A 209 21.94 2.22 26.24
CA LEU A 209 21.04 1.58 27.18
C LEU A 209 20.65 2.58 28.26
N PHE A 210 19.33 2.78 28.45
CA PHE A 210 18.82 3.53 29.58
C PHE A 210 18.81 2.61 30.80
N PRO A 211 19.72 2.81 31.80
CA PRO A 211 20.08 1.77 32.78
C PRO A 211 18.90 1.32 33.66
N GLU A 212 18.04 2.25 34.07
CA GLU A 212 16.96 1.99 35.05
C GLU A 212 15.84 1.11 34.47
N THR A 213 15.69 1.10 33.14
CA THR A 213 14.55 0.46 32.45
C THR A 213 14.98 -0.55 31.38
N ASN A 214 16.26 -0.65 31.10
CA ASN A 214 16.80 -1.44 29.98
C ASN A 214 16.19 -1.10 28.61
N ILE A 215 15.80 0.17 28.40
CA ILE A 215 15.41 0.66 27.07
C ILE A 215 16.67 0.86 26.25
N GLY A 216 16.74 0.19 25.09
CA GLY A 216 17.73 0.48 24.05
C GLY A 216 17.28 1.68 23.23
N LEU A 217 18.16 2.69 23.11
CA LEU A 217 17.95 3.92 22.35
C LEU A 217 18.86 3.90 21.12
N TYR A 218 18.28 4.08 19.92
CA TYR A 218 18.99 4.01 18.63
C TYR A 218 18.86 5.35 17.93
N MET A 219 19.96 6.10 17.83
CA MET A 219 20.01 7.45 17.30
C MET A 219 21.26 7.65 16.44
N LEU A 220 21.34 8.74 15.75
CA LEU A 220 22.56 9.25 15.15
C LEU A 220 23.33 10.09 16.18
N SER A 221 24.65 9.96 16.21
CA SER A 221 25.52 10.87 17.00
C SER A 221 25.50 12.29 16.45
N SER A 222 25.21 12.42 15.15
CA SER A 222 25.06 13.66 14.41
C SER A 222 24.35 13.32 13.09
N ILE A 223 23.47 14.19 12.61
CA ILE A 223 22.84 14.01 11.29
C ILE A 223 23.91 14.31 10.23
N PRO A 224 24.17 13.39 9.28
CA PRO A 224 25.15 13.61 8.23
C PRO A 224 24.60 14.61 7.19
N VAL A 225 24.92 15.88 7.39
CA VAL A 225 24.57 16.99 6.48
C VAL A 225 25.81 17.79 6.13
N ASP A 226 25.88 18.28 4.90
CA ASP A 226 26.94 19.15 4.39
C ASP A 226 26.49 20.63 4.35
N ARG A 227 25.65 21.02 5.32
CA ARG A 227 25.11 22.37 5.46
C ARG A 227 25.49 22.95 6.82
N ALA A 228 25.62 24.28 6.89
CA ALA A 228 25.86 25.00 8.14
C ALA A 228 24.56 25.13 8.95
N GLU A 229 24.03 24.01 9.41
CA GLU A 229 22.79 23.94 10.22
C GLU A 229 22.99 23.00 11.42
N PRO A 230 22.18 23.12 12.50
CA PRO A 230 22.25 22.19 13.63
C PRO A 230 22.00 20.75 13.17
N ASN A 231 22.90 19.88 13.60
CA ASN A 231 22.88 18.46 13.19
C ASN A 231 22.61 17.50 14.36
N GLU A 232 21.94 17.96 15.40
CA GLU A 232 21.56 17.15 16.55
C GLU A 232 20.39 16.23 16.22
N ALA A 233 20.47 14.96 16.62
CA ALA A 233 19.37 14.02 16.52
C ALA A 233 18.35 14.29 17.65
N LEU A 234 17.16 14.76 17.29
CA LEU A 234 16.08 15.09 18.25
C LEU A 234 15.14 13.94 18.56
N THR A 235 15.24 12.85 17.79
CA THR A 235 14.38 11.65 17.92
C THR A 235 15.24 10.39 17.96
N THR A 236 14.67 9.31 18.49
CA THR A 236 15.34 8.01 18.57
C THR A 236 14.35 6.88 18.34
N ASN A 237 14.83 5.75 17.79
CA ASN A 237 14.11 4.49 17.82
C ASN A 237 14.36 3.80 19.16
N VAL A 238 13.35 3.14 19.70
CA VAL A 238 13.40 2.53 21.03
C VAL A 238 13.07 1.06 20.96
N VAL A 239 13.80 0.26 21.78
CA VAL A 239 13.48 -1.17 21.98
C VAL A 239 13.59 -1.49 23.47
N TRP A 240 12.67 -2.28 23.97
CA TRP A 240 12.66 -2.74 25.35
C TRP A 240 12.00 -4.12 25.48
N SER A 241 12.12 -4.76 26.64
CA SER A 241 11.62 -6.12 26.84
C SER A 241 10.88 -6.30 28.16
N ILE A 242 10.01 -7.31 28.17
CA ILE A 242 9.29 -7.77 29.37
C ILE A 242 9.28 -9.30 29.45
N GLY A 243 9.13 -9.84 30.66
CA GLY A 243 8.98 -11.28 30.91
C GLY A 243 10.29 -12.00 31.26
N ILE A 244 11.43 -11.32 31.16
CA ILE A 244 12.75 -11.86 31.55
C ILE A 244 13.38 -10.91 32.58
N PRO A 245 13.21 -11.17 33.86
CA PRO A 245 13.87 -10.38 34.92
C PRO A 245 15.38 -10.60 34.88
N ASN A 246 16.15 -9.58 35.22
CA ASN A 246 17.61 -9.61 35.35
C ASN A 246 18.35 -10.08 34.09
N ALA A 247 17.80 -9.76 32.92
CA ALA A 247 18.47 -10.06 31.65
C ALA A 247 19.66 -9.13 31.43
N SER A 248 20.77 -9.68 30.90
CA SER A 248 21.85 -8.88 30.32
C SER A 248 21.42 -8.41 28.92
N ILE A 249 21.62 -7.12 28.65
CA ILE A 249 21.23 -6.50 27.38
C ILE A 249 22.46 -6.26 26.50
N LEU A 250 22.36 -6.68 25.22
CA LEU A 250 23.33 -6.31 24.19
C LEU A 250 22.69 -5.32 23.21
N LEU A 251 23.46 -4.32 22.82
CA LEU A 251 23.07 -3.28 21.87
C LEU A 251 23.71 -3.48 20.48
N SER A 252 24.52 -4.52 20.34
CA SER A 252 25.18 -4.91 19.11
C SER A 252 25.20 -6.44 18.95
N SER A 253 25.54 -6.91 17.75
CA SER A 253 25.72 -8.36 17.48
C SER A 253 27.14 -8.85 17.73
N THR A 254 28.03 -8.00 18.23
CA THR A 254 29.49 -8.29 18.28
C THR A 254 29.83 -9.40 19.27
N GLN A 255 29.05 -9.61 20.32
CA GLN A 255 29.28 -10.65 21.31
C GLN A 255 28.61 -11.99 21.00
N LEU A 256 27.82 -12.12 19.92
CA LEU A 256 27.11 -13.38 19.62
C LEU A 256 28.04 -14.55 19.35
N ASP A 257 29.19 -14.33 18.72
CA ASP A 257 30.16 -15.38 18.48
C ASP A 257 30.92 -15.82 19.74
N LEU A 258 31.13 -14.88 20.68
CA LEU A 258 31.65 -15.20 22.01
C LEU A 258 30.63 -16.02 22.79
N PHE A 259 29.34 -15.59 22.78
CA PHE A 259 28.24 -16.31 23.42
C PHE A 259 28.15 -17.77 22.95
N ARG A 260 28.29 -18.01 21.64
CA ARG A 260 28.32 -19.39 21.08
C ARG A 260 29.43 -20.27 21.62
N LYS A 261 30.50 -19.68 22.10
CA LYS A 261 31.70 -20.41 22.59
C LYS A 261 31.78 -20.51 24.11
N THR A 262 31.26 -19.48 24.82
CA THR A 262 31.43 -19.35 26.27
C THR A 262 30.15 -19.42 27.05
N THR A 263 29.00 -19.28 26.40
CA THR A 263 27.67 -19.14 27.04
C THR A 263 27.48 -17.87 27.87
N GLU A 264 28.41 -16.93 27.82
CA GLU A 264 28.46 -15.70 28.61
C GLU A 264 28.49 -14.46 27.72
N VAL A 265 27.93 -13.36 28.25
CA VAL A 265 27.98 -12.02 27.64
C VAL A 265 28.20 -10.97 28.72
N VAL A 266 28.72 -9.82 28.30
CA VAL A 266 28.83 -8.62 29.14
C VAL A 266 27.82 -7.61 28.66
N GLN A 267 27.05 -7.03 29.60
CA GLN A 267 26.03 -6.01 29.29
C GLN A 267 26.67 -4.82 28.57
N GLU A 268 26.01 -4.37 27.51
CA GLU A 268 26.45 -3.21 26.74
C GLU A 268 25.65 -1.96 27.15
N HIS A 269 26.33 -0.81 27.29
CA HIS A 269 25.72 0.46 27.71
C HIS A 269 25.76 1.52 26.63
N ASN A 270 26.84 1.59 25.84
CA ASN A 270 27.03 2.58 24.79
C ASN A 270 27.85 1.96 23.67
N ILE A 271 27.26 1.88 22.49
CA ILE A 271 27.91 1.36 21.28
C ILE A 271 27.85 2.43 20.21
N ARG A 272 29.00 2.66 19.55
CA ARG A 272 29.13 3.65 18.47
C ARG A 272 29.70 3.01 17.20
N ALA A 273 29.32 3.58 16.07
CA ALA A 273 29.78 3.17 14.73
C ALA A 273 29.55 1.66 14.46
N ARG A 274 28.42 1.12 14.96
CA ARG A 274 27.99 -0.26 14.75
C ARG A 274 26.49 -0.31 14.48
N ARG A 275 26.04 -1.32 13.75
CA ARG A 275 24.62 -1.60 13.54
C ARG A 275 23.97 -1.92 14.88
N GLY A 276 22.84 -1.28 15.14
CA GLY A 276 22.08 -1.44 16.37
C GLY A 276 21.47 -2.86 16.46
N SER A 277 21.45 -3.39 17.66
CA SER A 277 20.75 -4.63 18.00
C SER A 277 20.19 -4.54 19.40
N TYR A 278 19.21 -5.37 19.72
CA TYR A 278 18.70 -5.49 21.07
C TYR A 278 18.55 -6.97 21.39
N PHE A 279 19.42 -7.49 22.25
CA PHE A 279 19.34 -8.87 22.71
C PHE A 279 19.15 -8.93 24.21
N VAL A 280 18.29 -9.86 24.62
CA VAL A 280 18.12 -10.25 26.01
C VAL A 280 18.78 -11.61 26.23
N GLN A 281 19.75 -11.66 27.13
CA GLN A 281 20.39 -12.90 27.55
C GLN A 281 19.97 -13.22 28.99
N SER A 282 19.61 -14.47 29.24
CA SER A 282 19.26 -14.97 30.57
C SER A 282 19.32 -16.49 30.62
N SER A 283 19.29 -17.04 31.83
CA SER A 283 19.24 -18.47 32.09
C SER A 283 18.09 -18.80 33.05
N PHE A 284 17.44 -19.95 32.82
CA PHE A 284 16.37 -20.44 33.69
C PHE A 284 16.23 -21.96 33.60
N SER A 285 15.67 -22.56 34.62
CA SER A 285 15.20 -23.95 34.59
C SER A 285 13.76 -24.00 34.13
N LEU A 286 13.45 -24.89 33.18
CA LEU A 286 12.11 -25.10 32.64
C LEU A 286 11.64 -26.51 32.99
N GLY A 287 10.65 -26.63 33.88
CA GLY A 287 10.08 -27.90 34.30
C GLY A 287 9.50 -28.72 33.15
N ALA A 288 9.17 -29.99 33.44
CA ALA A 288 8.54 -30.89 32.46
C ALA A 288 7.24 -30.28 31.94
N HIS A 289 7.09 -30.24 30.60
CA HIS A 289 5.93 -29.69 29.89
C HIS A 289 5.59 -28.22 30.21
N GLN A 290 6.55 -27.48 30.81
CA GLN A 290 6.37 -26.06 31.08
C GLN A 290 6.82 -25.20 29.90
N GLU A 291 6.35 -23.95 29.89
CA GLU A 291 6.70 -22.93 28.94
C GLU A 291 7.19 -21.64 29.61
N LYS A 292 7.99 -20.88 28.90
CA LYS A 292 8.42 -19.54 29.29
C LYS A 292 8.19 -18.57 28.15
N ARG A 293 7.57 -17.43 28.46
CA ARG A 293 7.20 -16.39 27.48
C ARG A 293 7.84 -15.06 27.83
N TRP A 294 8.19 -14.31 26.80
CA TRP A 294 8.65 -12.92 26.91
C TRP A 294 8.30 -12.15 25.66
N SER A 295 8.44 -10.81 25.73
CA SER A 295 8.21 -9.94 24.59
C SER A 295 9.32 -8.92 24.45
N ILE A 296 9.65 -8.59 23.20
CA ILE A 296 10.50 -7.46 22.80
C ILE A 296 9.61 -6.49 22.04
N ILE A 297 9.60 -5.24 22.48
CA ILE A 297 8.74 -4.18 21.95
C ILE A 297 9.63 -3.11 21.33
N ALA A 298 9.30 -2.66 20.12
CA ALA A 298 10.05 -1.66 19.37
C ALA A 298 9.14 -0.61 18.75
N ASP A 299 9.56 0.64 18.80
CA ASP A 299 8.88 1.73 18.10
C ASP A 299 9.88 2.77 17.62
N ILE A 300 9.45 3.68 16.73
CA ILE A 300 10.33 4.63 16.05
C ILE A 300 10.00 6.07 16.37
N ASP A 301 10.97 6.96 16.08
CA ASP A 301 10.85 8.42 16.09
C ASP A 301 10.32 8.99 17.40
N LYS A 302 10.79 8.45 18.53
CA LYS A 302 10.40 8.94 19.85
C LYS A 302 11.19 10.18 20.25
N THR A 303 10.46 11.18 20.70
CA THR A 303 11.03 12.38 21.33
C THR A 303 11.49 12.10 22.76
N GLN A 304 12.33 12.96 23.32
CA GLN A 304 12.83 12.84 24.69
C GLN A 304 11.69 12.76 25.73
N SER A 305 10.62 13.54 25.55
CA SER A 305 9.45 13.51 26.43
C SER A 305 8.71 12.17 26.39
N GLN A 306 8.57 11.59 25.19
CA GLN A 306 7.96 10.28 25.01
C GLN A 306 8.79 9.14 25.61
N ILE A 307 10.11 9.24 25.54
CA ILE A 307 11.02 8.28 26.16
C ILE A 307 10.92 8.36 27.68
N SER A 308 10.91 9.57 28.24
CA SER A 308 10.74 9.78 29.68
C SER A 308 9.41 9.21 30.20
N ALA A 309 8.32 9.45 29.46
CA ALA A 309 7.01 8.89 29.78
C ALA A 309 7.00 7.34 29.69
N LEU A 310 7.67 6.77 28.68
CA LEU A 310 7.83 5.32 28.53
C LEU A 310 8.63 4.75 29.71
N ALA A 311 9.76 5.34 30.08
CA ALA A 311 10.59 4.90 31.19
C ALA A 311 9.81 4.93 32.51
N HIS A 312 9.10 6.02 32.80
CA HIS A 312 8.22 6.14 33.95
C HIS A 312 7.11 5.04 33.96
N SER A 313 6.50 4.80 32.81
CA SER A 313 5.52 3.71 32.66
C SER A 313 6.17 2.34 32.92
N ILE A 314 7.39 2.09 32.47
CA ILE A 314 8.11 0.83 32.67
C ILE A 314 8.38 0.58 34.13
N ILE A 315 8.73 1.57 34.91
CA ILE A 315 9.02 1.44 36.35
C ILE A 315 7.75 1.22 37.15
N ASN A 316 6.71 1.98 36.90
CA ASN A 316 5.55 2.08 37.81
C ASN A 316 4.40 1.12 37.47
N ASP A 317 4.37 0.53 36.29
CA ASP A 317 3.24 -0.29 35.85
C ASP A 317 3.55 -1.78 35.93
N LYS A 318 2.92 -2.46 36.91
CA LYS A 318 3.08 -3.91 37.10
C LYS A 318 2.29 -4.77 36.09
N ASP A 319 1.26 -4.22 35.46
CA ASP A 319 0.36 -4.95 34.55
C ASP A 319 0.66 -4.72 33.06
N LYS A 320 1.88 -4.38 32.72
CA LYS A 320 2.30 -4.02 31.37
C LYS A 320 1.97 -5.07 30.31
N ALA A 321 2.24 -6.33 30.59
CA ALA A 321 1.94 -7.42 29.67
C ALA A 321 0.45 -7.45 29.30
N LYS A 322 -0.43 -7.29 30.30
CA LYS A 322 -1.88 -7.23 30.07
C LYS A 322 -2.30 -5.99 29.28
N LYS A 323 -1.65 -4.84 29.49
CA LYS A 323 -1.94 -3.62 28.74
C LYS A 323 -1.53 -3.75 27.27
N ILE A 324 -0.38 -4.35 27.00
CA ILE A 324 0.06 -4.66 25.63
C ILE A 324 -0.93 -5.62 24.95
N ASP A 325 -1.35 -6.68 25.63
CA ASP A 325 -2.32 -7.63 25.10
C ASP A 325 -3.67 -6.96 24.81
N LYS A 326 -4.11 -6.04 25.69
CA LYS A 326 -5.32 -5.24 25.47
C LYS A 326 -5.18 -4.29 24.26
N ALA A 327 -4.03 -3.67 24.09
CA ALA A 327 -3.76 -2.79 22.94
C ALA A 327 -3.73 -3.57 21.61
N ILE A 328 -3.13 -4.77 21.59
CA ILE A 328 -3.19 -5.69 20.46
C ILE A 328 -4.63 -6.10 20.15
N ALA A 329 -5.40 -6.49 21.17
CA ALA A 329 -6.80 -6.87 21.00
C ALA A 329 -7.65 -5.71 20.45
N LYS A 330 -7.41 -4.47 20.90
CA LYS A 330 -8.06 -3.25 20.37
C LYS A 330 -7.68 -3.02 18.89
N SER A 331 -6.42 -3.23 18.52
CA SER A 331 -5.97 -3.12 17.13
C SER A 331 -6.63 -4.17 16.23
N ASN A 332 -6.73 -5.42 16.71
CA ASN A 332 -7.43 -6.50 16.01
C ASN A 332 -8.91 -6.19 15.81
N GLN A 333 -9.58 -5.70 16.86
CA GLN A 333 -10.98 -5.30 16.78
C GLN A 333 -11.19 -4.18 15.77
N GLY A 334 -10.33 -3.16 15.74
CA GLY A 334 -10.42 -2.08 14.76
C GLY A 334 -10.23 -2.53 13.31
N LEU A 335 -9.37 -3.53 13.06
CA LEU A 335 -9.26 -4.14 11.72
C LEU A 335 -10.50 -4.94 11.34
N LEU A 336 -11.03 -5.74 12.29
CA LEU A 336 -12.25 -6.52 12.08
C LEU A 336 -13.45 -5.63 11.75
N GLU A 337 -13.60 -4.50 12.45
CA GLU A 337 -14.64 -3.51 12.20
C GLU A 337 -14.53 -2.92 10.79
N LYS A 338 -13.31 -2.57 10.34
CA LYS A 338 -13.10 -2.04 8.98
C LYS A 338 -13.43 -3.07 7.91
N ILE A 339 -12.98 -4.31 8.07
CA ILE A 339 -13.27 -5.41 7.12
C ILE A 339 -14.77 -5.68 7.06
N SER A 340 -15.45 -5.71 8.22
CA SER A 340 -16.89 -5.99 8.29
C SER A 340 -17.72 -4.90 7.62
N LYS A 341 -17.34 -3.62 7.73
CA LYS A 341 -18.03 -2.51 7.06
C LYS A 341 -18.02 -2.61 5.53
N ALA A 342 -17.00 -3.26 4.97
CA ALA A 342 -16.88 -3.52 3.54
C ALA A 342 -17.30 -4.96 3.16
N ASP A 343 -18.21 -5.59 3.92
CA ASP A 343 -18.73 -6.95 3.69
C ASP A 343 -17.65 -8.05 3.61
N GLY A 344 -16.49 -7.80 4.22
CA GLY A 344 -15.35 -8.72 4.15
C GLY A 344 -15.44 -9.94 5.07
N ILE A 345 -16.45 -10.01 5.94
CA ILE A 345 -16.67 -11.16 6.84
C ILE A 345 -17.72 -12.07 6.27
N GLN A 346 -17.32 -13.30 5.98
CA GLN A 346 -18.20 -14.38 5.53
C GLN A 346 -18.12 -15.56 6.49
N LEU A 347 -19.27 -16.18 6.75
CA LEU A 347 -19.42 -17.37 7.60
C LEU A 347 -20.03 -18.50 6.77
N THR A 348 -19.20 -19.13 5.96
CA THR A 348 -19.58 -20.29 5.15
C THR A 348 -18.90 -21.55 5.67
N ASN A 349 -19.30 -22.72 5.19
CA ASN A 349 -18.65 -23.99 5.52
C ASN A 349 -17.25 -24.14 4.85
N ASN A 350 -16.87 -23.24 3.93
CA ASN A 350 -15.56 -23.23 3.28
C ASN A 350 -14.67 -22.16 3.93
N SER A 351 -13.98 -22.53 5.00
CA SER A 351 -13.11 -21.63 5.77
C SER A 351 -12.01 -21.00 4.91
N LEU A 352 -11.46 -21.71 3.91
CA LEU A 352 -10.41 -21.14 3.04
C LEU A 352 -10.97 -20.01 2.17
N ASN A 353 -12.18 -20.13 1.65
CA ASN A 353 -12.84 -19.06 0.91
C ASN A 353 -13.14 -17.85 1.82
N ASN A 354 -13.54 -18.09 3.07
CA ASN A 354 -13.74 -17.02 4.05
C ASN A 354 -12.45 -16.23 4.30
N PHE A 355 -11.31 -16.92 4.47
CA PHE A 355 -9.99 -16.28 4.59
C PHE A 355 -9.62 -15.44 3.37
N ARG A 356 -9.79 -16.01 2.17
CA ARG A 356 -9.48 -15.31 0.90
C ARG A 356 -10.35 -14.08 0.71
N HIS A 357 -11.64 -14.19 1.00
CA HIS A 357 -12.55 -13.06 0.90
C HIS A 357 -12.16 -11.93 1.84
N SER A 358 -11.94 -12.23 3.13
CA SER A 358 -11.48 -11.22 4.11
C SER A 358 -10.16 -10.58 3.72
N ALA A 359 -9.20 -11.35 3.24
CA ALA A 359 -7.90 -10.83 2.78
C ALA A 359 -8.07 -9.92 1.55
N ASN A 360 -8.85 -10.32 0.56
CA ASN A 360 -9.11 -9.51 -0.63
C ASN A 360 -9.83 -8.20 -0.28
N THR A 361 -10.84 -8.25 0.59
CA THR A 361 -11.53 -7.05 1.06
C THR A 361 -10.59 -6.11 1.79
N LEU A 362 -9.74 -6.64 2.69
CA LEU A 362 -8.76 -5.84 3.42
C LEU A 362 -7.77 -5.15 2.47
N PHE A 363 -7.22 -5.86 1.49
CA PHE A 363 -6.33 -5.25 0.49
C PHE A 363 -7.05 -4.21 -0.36
N ASN A 364 -8.31 -4.44 -0.68
CA ASN A 364 -9.13 -3.53 -1.46
C ASN A 364 -9.34 -2.20 -0.73
N ILE A 365 -9.76 -2.24 0.55
CA ILE A 365 -9.96 -1.04 1.36
C ILE A 365 -8.64 -0.33 1.72
N MET A 366 -7.53 -1.05 1.83
CA MET A 366 -6.21 -0.43 2.02
C MET A 366 -5.73 0.36 0.80
N ARG A 367 -6.18 0.00 -0.40
CA ARG A 367 -5.83 0.71 -1.64
C ARG A 367 -6.86 1.76 -2.02
N GLY A 368 -8.14 1.38 -2.00
CA GLY A 368 -9.24 2.24 -2.44
C GLY A 368 -9.82 3.14 -1.35
N GLY A 369 -9.55 2.84 -0.09
CA GLY A 369 -10.19 3.48 1.06
C GLY A 369 -11.48 2.79 1.50
N LEU A 370 -12.05 3.30 2.59
CA LEU A 370 -13.26 2.81 3.23
C LEU A 370 -14.12 4.00 3.67
N PHE A 371 -15.43 3.94 3.45
CA PHE A 371 -16.41 4.86 4.03
C PHE A 371 -16.75 4.42 5.45
N GLU A 372 -15.88 4.76 6.42
CA GLU A 372 -16.01 4.27 7.80
C GLU A 372 -17.31 4.73 8.48
N ASP A 373 -17.84 5.89 8.12
CA ASP A 373 -19.04 6.49 8.70
C ASP A 373 -20.25 6.29 7.76
N ASN A 374 -20.19 5.30 6.85
CA ASN A 374 -21.19 5.02 5.81
C ASN A 374 -21.49 6.27 4.96
N TYR A 375 -22.73 6.78 5.01
CA TYR A 375 -23.19 7.94 4.24
C TYR A 375 -23.20 9.24 5.05
N LEU A 376 -22.80 9.21 6.32
CA LEU A 376 -22.62 10.40 7.12
C LEU A 376 -21.25 11.03 6.83
N ILE A 377 -21.23 12.33 6.71
CA ILE A 377 -20.02 13.12 6.51
C ILE A 377 -19.84 14.11 7.66
N ASN A 378 -18.59 14.44 7.95
CA ASN A 378 -18.24 15.51 8.87
C ASN A 378 -18.25 16.86 8.12
N LYS A 379 -19.06 17.80 8.57
CA LYS A 379 -19.18 19.14 7.99
C LYS A 379 -17.82 19.86 7.91
N HIS A 380 -17.01 19.77 8.95
CA HIS A 380 -15.71 20.46 9.00
C HIS A 380 -14.72 19.88 7.99
N ASP A 381 -14.78 18.58 7.77
CA ASP A 381 -13.95 17.95 6.74
C ASP A 381 -14.41 18.35 5.33
N PHE A 382 -15.72 18.38 5.08
CA PHE A 382 -16.27 18.87 3.81
C PHE A 382 -15.90 20.34 3.56
N LEU A 383 -15.99 21.22 4.57
CA LEU A 383 -15.55 22.62 4.49
C LEU A 383 -14.05 22.72 4.21
N SER A 384 -13.25 21.85 4.82
CA SER A 384 -11.81 21.79 4.56
C SER A 384 -11.51 21.34 3.13
N PHE A 385 -12.23 20.34 2.63
CA PHE A 385 -12.16 19.92 1.22
C PHE A 385 -12.52 21.07 0.28
N LEU A 386 -13.65 21.74 0.50
CA LEU A 386 -14.11 22.87 -0.31
C LEU A 386 -13.07 24.01 -0.33
N LYS A 387 -12.45 24.31 0.82
CA LYS A 387 -11.41 25.35 0.92
C LYS A 387 -10.17 25.01 0.09
N ARG A 388 -9.77 23.72 0.08
CA ARG A 388 -8.64 23.29 -0.75
C ARG A 388 -9.01 23.23 -2.23
N ALA A 389 -10.24 22.83 -2.54
CA ALA A 389 -10.71 22.78 -3.91
C ALA A 389 -10.83 24.20 -4.50
N ASN A 390 -11.54 25.11 -3.79
CA ASN A 390 -11.77 26.47 -4.28
C ASN A 390 -12.00 27.45 -3.13
N LYS A 391 -11.04 28.36 -2.92
CA LYS A 391 -11.04 29.34 -1.82
C LYS A 391 -12.20 30.35 -1.94
N GLU A 392 -12.57 30.76 -3.16
CA GLU A 392 -13.66 31.70 -3.40
C GLU A 392 -15.01 31.05 -3.11
N LYS A 393 -15.23 29.83 -3.59
CA LYS A 393 -16.44 29.07 -3.33
C LYS A 393 -16.59 28.73 -1.85
N TYR A 394 -15.49 28.39 -1.18
CA TYR A 394 -15.48 28.23 0.28
C TYR A 394 -15.96 29.50 0.98
N ALA A 395 -15.43 30.68 0.63
CA ALA A 395 -15.84 31.94 1.22
C ALA A 395 -17.34 32.21 0.99
N THR A 396 -17.84 31.89 -0.21
CA THR A 396 -19.27 32.05 -0.58
C THR A 396 -20.20 31.16 0.24
N TYR A 397 -19.87 29.88 0.38
CA TYR A 397 -20.77 28.87 0.96
C TYR A 397 -20.55 28.61 2.44
N LYS A 398 -19.42 29.03 3.04
CA LYS A 398 -19.08 28.76 4.44
C LYS A 398 -20.20 29.14 5.42
N SER A 399 -20.79 30.34 5.28
CA SER A 399 -21.83 30.82 6.19
C SER A 399 -23.10 29.95 6.11
N LEU A 400 -23.47 29.54 4.90
CA LEU A 400 -24.61 28.68 4.66
C LEU A 400 -24.38 27.25 5.17
N LEU A 401 -23.21 26.68 4.86
CA LEU A 401 -22.86 25.33 5.30
C LEU A 401 -22.71 25.21 6.82
N ASN A 402 -22.33 26.29 7.51
CA ASN A 402 -22.26 26.30 8.98
C ASN A 402 -23.63 26.16 9.65
N GLN A 403 -24.75 26.38 8.95
CA GLN A 403 -26.10 26.19 9.47
C GLN A 403 -26.52 24.72 9.55
N PHE A 404 -25.81 23.82 8.82
CA PHE A 404 -26.08 22.40 8.90
C PHE A 404 -25.46 21.79 10.17
N PRO A 405 -25.97 20.63 10.65
CA PRO A 405 -25.38 19.90 11.77
C PRO A 405 -23.94 19.44 11.45
N ASP A 406 -23.18 19.08 12.49
CA ASP A 406 -21.78 18.64 12.30
C ASP A 406 -21.66 17.32 11.54
N GLU A 407 -22.65 16.44 11.68
CA GLU A 407 -22.82 15.21 10.91
C GLU A 407 -24.07 15.33 10.03
N LEU A 408 -23.94 15.09 8.73
CA LEU A 408 -25.00 15.22 7.75
C LEU A 408 -24.75 14.30 6.55
N ARG A 409 -25.71 14.21 5.64
CA ARG A 409 -25.54 13.52 4.36
C ARG A 409 -25.22 14.51 3.23
N LEU A 410 -24.49 14.08 2.20
CA LEU A 410 -24.23 14.93 1.03
C LEU A 410 -25.52 15.41 0.34
N VAL A 411 -26.55 14.57 0.32
CA VAL A 411 -27.86 14.94 -0.25
C VAL A 411 -28.50 16.17 0.43
N ASP A 412 -28.25 16.36 1.73
CA ASP A 412 -28.78 17.52 2.47
C ASP A 412 -28.13 18.81 1.96
N ILE A 413 -26.86 18.79 1.59
CA ILE A 413 -26.13 19.93 1.01
C ILE A 413 -26.67 20.24 -0.40
N THR A 414 -27.04 19.24 -1.20
CA THR A 414 -27.54 19.44 -2.55
C THR A 414 -28.87 20.17 -2.57
N THR A 415 -29.62 20.21 -1.45
CA THR A 415 -30.85 21.01 -1.31
C THR A 415 -30.65 22.52 -1.45
N ILE A 416 -29.40 23.01 -1.37
CA ILE A 416 -29.02 24.39 -1.65
C ILE A 416 -29.38 24.78 -3.10
N GLY A 417 -29.46 23.81 -4.01
CA GLY A 417 -29.94 24.00 -5.39
C GLY A 417 -28.96 24.76 -6.30
N ASN A 418 -27.68 24.81 -5.97
CA ASN A 418 -26.68 25.50 -6.78
C ASN A 418 -25.73 24.46 -7.47
N HIS A 419 -25.52 24.61 -8.77
CA HIS A 419 -24.72 23.71 -9.58
C HIS A 419 -23.26 23.58 -9.11
N ASP A 420 -22.64 24.67 -8.65
CA ASP A 420 -21.26 24.63 -8.15
C ASP A 420 -21.15 23.72 -6.90
N ILE A 421 -22.05 23.92 -5.93
CA ILE A 421 -22.00 23.13 -4.69
C ILE A 421 -22.39 21.68 -4.95
N GLU A 422 -23.30 21.42 -5.90
CA GLU A 422 -23.65 20.07 -6.33
C GLU A 422 -22.43 19.32 -6.88
N ARG A 423 -21.61 19.99 -7.71
CA ARG A 423 -20.35 19.41 -8.19
C ARG A 423 -19.44 18.98 -7.05
N TYR A 424 -19.21 19.85 -6.05
CA TYR A 424 -18.36 19.50 -4.91
C TYR A 424 -18.93 18.36 -4.07
N CYS A 425 -20.24 18.25 -3.93
CA CYS A 425 -20.88 17.12 -3.27
C CYS A 425 -20.59 15.80 -4.01
N PHE A 426 -20.64 15.79 -5.34
CA PHE A 426 -20.29 14.59 -6.12
C PHE A 426 -18.79 14.30 -6.13
N GLU A 427 -17.93 15.31 -6.06
CA GLU A 427 -16.47 15.10 -6.03
C GLU A 427 -15.94 14.71 -4.65
N TYR A 428 -16.70 14.94 -3.58
CA TYR A 428 -16.29 14.62 -2.23
C TYR A 428 -16.50 13.14 -1.89
N LEU A 429 -15.40 12.46 -1.64
CA LEU A 429 -15.37 11.06 -1.19
C LEU A 429 -14.66 11.00 0.17
N PRO A 430 -15.38 10.78 1.30
CA PRO A 430 -14.80 10.71 2.64
C PRO A 430 -14.16 9.35 2.90
N LEU A 431 -13.19 8.96 2.07
CA LEU A 431 -12.47 7.72 2.17
C LEU A 431 -11.32 7.84 3.17
N SER A 432 -11.32 6.97 4.15
CA SER A 432 -10.25 6.80 5.15
C SER A 432 -9.52 5.48 4.94
N PHE A 433 -8.46 5.22 5.72
CA PHE A 433 -7.72 3.97 5.72
C PHE A 433 -7.00 3.63 4.40
N SER A 434 -7.12 4.44 3.37
CA SER A 434 -6.39 4.26 2.12
C SER A 434 -4.89 4.48 2.32
N ARG A 435 -4.08 3.75 1.55
CA ARG A 435 -2.62 3.84 1.55
C ARG A 435 -2.14 3.96 0.11
N ARG A 436 -1.19 4.85 -0.15
CA ARG A 436 -0.52 4.83 -1.43
C ARG A 436 0.13 3.48 -1.64
N HIS A 437 -0.19 2.84 -2.77
CA HIS A 437 0.29 1.49 -3.06
C HIS A 437 1.80 1.47 -3.34
N GLY A 438 2.47 0.53 -2.71
CA GLY A 438 3.88 0.21 -2.91
C GLY A 438 4.31 -0.83 -1.88
N ASP A 439 5.31 -1.62 -2.22
CA ASP A 439 5.91 -2.63 -1.35
C ASP A 439 7.34 -2.96 -1.86
N PRO A 440 8.14 -3.70 -1.10
CA PRO A 440 9.51 -4.07 -1.49
C PRO A 440 9.65 -4.80 -2.82
N SER A 441 8.61 -5.47 -3.32
CA SER A 441 8.61 -6.14 -4.63
C SER A 441 8.38 -5.18 -5.79
N ARG A 442 8.01 -3.93 -5.48
CA ARG A 442 7.70 -2.86 -6.46
C ARG A 442 8.43 -1.57 -6.10
N PRO A 443 9.77 -1.54 -6.20
CA PRO A 443 10.60 -0.43 -5.73
C PRO A 443 10.35 0.89 -6.47
N TRP A 444 9.73 0.86 -7.66
CA TRP A 444 9.30 2.04 -8.40
C TRP A 444 8.06 2.73 -7.82
N ASN A 445 7.32 2.08 -6.91
CA ASN A 445 6.16 2.64 -6.23
C ASN A 445 6.51 3.05 -4.81
N ASN A 446 6.63 4.34 -4.55
CA ASN A 446 6.78 4.85 -3.19
C ASN A 446 5.44 4.78 -2.47
N PHE A 447 5.34 3.96 -1.42
CA PHE A 447 4.14 3.91 -0.60
C PHE A 447 4.14 4.98 0.50
N SER A 448 2.94 5.34 0.94
CA SER A 448 2.74 6.16 2.14
C SER A 448 1.43 5.78 2.84
N ILE A 449 1.41 5.94 4.16
CA ILE A 449 0.26 5.63 5.01
C ILE A 449 -0.10 6.90 5.78
N ASN A 450 -1.06 7.67 5.26
CA ASN A 450 -1.51 8.94 5.82
C ASN A 450 -2.95 8.80 6.35
N ILE A 451 -3.12 8.00 7.41
CA ILE A 451 -4.42 7.69 8.01
C ILE A 451 -4.71 8.44 9.31
N LYS A 452 -3.73 9.18 9.81
CA LYS A 452 -3.82 10.02 11.01
C LYS A 452 -3.01 11.29 10.84
N ASP A 453 -3.48 12.40 11.42
CA ASP A 453 -2.72 13.63 11.54
C ASP A 453 -1.70 13.59 12.70
N GLN A 454 -0.95 14.65 12.88
CA GLN A 454 0.04 14.75 13.97
C GLN A 454 -0.59 14.71 15.37
N GLN A 455 -1.87 15.04 15.50
CA GLN A 455 -2.64 14.98 16.74
C GLN A 455 -3.27 13.59 16.97
N GLY A 456 -3.13 12.67 16.00
CA GLY A 456 -3.70 11.32 16.06
C GLY A 456 -5.14 11.21 15.58
N ASN A 457 -5.73 12.29 15.05
CA ASN A 457 -7.08 12.25 14.49
C ASN A 457 -7.08 11.53 13.14
N LYS A 458 -8.22 10.88 12.81
CA LYS A 458 -8.45 10.22 11.52
C LYS A 458 -8.35 11.25 10.38
N THR A 459 -7.56 10.92 9.36
CA THR A 459 -7.50 11.69 8.11
C THR A 459 -8.30 10.99 7.02
N PHE A 460 -8.99 11.78 6.21
CA PHE A 460 -9.59 11.32 4.97
C PHE A 460 -8.61 11.63 3.85
N ASP A 461 -7.86 10.63 3.44
CA ASP A 461 -6.88 10.78 2.37
C ASP A 461 -6.87 9.51 1.51
N TYR A 462 -6.73 9.69 0.22
CA TYR A 462 -6.56 8.62 -0.73
C TYR A 462 -5.78 9.11 -1.94
N GLN A 463 -4.98 8.24 -2.47
CA GLN A 463 -4.29 8.47 -3.73
C GLN A 463 -3.97 7.13 -4.39
N GLY A 464 -4.03 7.10 -5.70
CA GLY A 464 -3.70 5.90 -6.45
C GLY A 464 -3.53 6.19 -7.92
N ASN A 465 -2.74 5.36 -8.58
CA ASN A 465 -2.70 5.34 -10.02
C ASN A 465 -4.09 5.05 -10.55
N TRP A 466 -4.40 5.58 -11.70
CA TRP A 466 -5.74 5.50 -12.29
C TRP A 466 -6.30 4.08 -12.30
N ARG A 467 -5.56 3.14 -12.83
CA ARG A 467 -5.92 1.74 -12.88
C ARG A 467 -6.23 1.15 -11.51
N ASP A 468 -5.32 1.36 -10.56
CA ASP A 468 -5.38 0.68 -9.27
C ASP A 468 -6.56 1.16 -8.42
N ILE A 469 -6.81 2.47 -8.38
CA ILE A 469 -7.83 3.03 -7.48
C ILE A 469 -9.25 2.70 -7.97
N PHE A 470 -9.54 2.84 -9.27
CA PHE A 470 -10.87 2.56 -9.80
C PHE A 470 -11.22 1.08 -9.80
N GLN A 471 -10.24 0.19 -9.94
CA GLN A 471 -10.42 -1.25 -9.74
C GLN A 471 -10.86 -1.57 -8.30
N ASN A 472 -10.27 -0.90 -7.32
CA ASN A 472 -10.66 -1.08 -5.92
C ASN A 472 -12.03 -0.47 -5.62
N TRP A 473 -12.36 0.67 -6.22
CA TRP A 473 -13.66 1.31 -6.08
C TRP A 473 -14.80 0.51 -6.72
N GLU A 474 -14.56 -0.18 -7.84
CA GLU A 474 -15.55 -1.10 -8.41
C GLU A 474 -16.04 -2.12 -7.37
N ALA A 475 -15.13 -2.74 -6.64
CA ALA A 475 -15.51 -3.66 -5.56
C ALA A 475 -16.19 -2.94 -4.39
N LEU A 476 -15.77 -1.73 -4.05
CA LEU A 476 -16.34 -0.94 -2.95
C LEU A 476 -17.78 -0.49 -3.23
N THR A 477 -18.17 -0.33 -4.50
CA THR A 477 -19.56 -0.01 -4.89
C THR A 477 -20.58 -1.06 -4.47
N LEU A 478 -20.14 -2.29 -4.25
CA LEU A 478 -21.03 -3.37 -3.79
C LEU A 478 -21.47 -3.17 -2.34
N SER A 479 -20.62 -2.58 -1.51
CA SER A 479 -20.91 -2.28 -0.11
C SER A 479 -21.48 -0.87 0.09
N PHE A 480 -21.12 0.09 -0.79
CA PHE A 480 -21.50 1.49 -0.67
C PHE A 480 -22.03 2.05 -2.00
N PRO A 481 -23.19 1.55 -2.48
CA PRO A 481 -23.72 1.94 -3.79
C PRO A 481 -24.04 3.44 -3.93
N ASP A 482 -24.44 4.16 -2.87
CA ASP A 482 -24.80 5.59 -2.96
C ASP A 482 -23.62 6.51 -3.33
N TYR A 483 -22.38 6.00 -3.33
CA TYR A 483 -21.20 6.75 -3.81
C TYR A 483 -20.81 6.44 -5.28
N ILE A 484 -21.59 5.63 -6.00
CA ILE A 484 -21.24 5.23 -7.38
C ILE A 484 -21.16 6.48 -8.28
N GLU A 485 -22.14 7.37 -8.24
CA GLU A 485 -22.16 8.58 -9.06
C GLU A 485 -21.05 9.55 -8.67
N SER A 486 -20.65 9.58 -7.39
CA SER A 486 -19.48 10.35 -6.94
C SER A 486 -18.19 9.79 -7.50
N MET A 487 -18.04 8.46 -7.55
CA MET A 487 -16.89 7.82 -8.19
C MET A 487 -16.86 8.08 -9.72
N ILE A 488 -18.01 8.03 -10.39
CA ILE A 488 -18.14 8.41 -11.81
C ILE A 488 -17.75 9.88 -12.00
N THR A 489 -18.25 10.79 -11.19
CA THR A 489 -17.92 12.22 -11.26
C THR A 489 -16.43 12.46 -11.07
N LYS A 490 -15.82 11.82 -10.06
CA LYS A 490 -14.37 11.90 -9.81
C LYS A 490 -13.58 11.41 -11.02
N PHE A 491 -14.05 10.35 -11.67
CA PHE A 491 -13.44 9.80 -12.88
C PHE A 491 -13.53 10.80 -14.05
N VAL A 492 -14.72 11.24 -14.41
CA VAL A 492 -14.90 12.04 -15.61
C VAL A 492 -14.34 13.45 -15.46
N ASN A 493 -14.40 14.06 -14.27
CA ASN A 493 -13.87 15.40 -14.01
C ASN A 493 -12.34 15.45 -14.06
N ALA A 494 -11.66 14.33 -13.79
CA ALA A 494 -10.22 14.22 -13.94
C ALA A 494 -9.78 13.81 -15.34
N SER A 495 -10.68 13.56 -16.29
CA SER A 495 -10.32 13.32 -17.68
C SER A 495 -10.11 14.62 -18.46
N THR A 496 -9.17 14.63 -19.41
CA THR A 496 -8.82 15.77 -20.26
C THR A 496 -9.78 15.96 -21.42
N ALA A 497 -9.71 17.10 -22.08
CA ALA A 497 -10.45 17.35 -23.33
C ALA A 497 -9.94 16.46 -24.48
N ASP A 498 -8.69 16.00 -24.43
CA ASP A 498 -8.13 15.01 -25.35
C ASP A 498 -8.67 13.59 -25.13
N GLY A 499 -9.51 13.38 -24.11
CA GLY A 499 -10.14 12.11 -23.79
C GLY A 499 -9.22 11.08 -23.15
N TYR A 500 -8.22 11.53 -22.42
CA TYR A 500 -7.25 10.70 -21.69
C TYR A 500 -7.25 11.03 -20.19
N ASN A 501 -6.53 10.25 -19.42
CA ASN A 501 -6.42 10.39 -17.99
C ASN A 501 -5.02 10.84 -17.56
N PRO A 502 -4.90 11.71 -16.55
CA PRO A 502 -3.61 12.02 -15.92
C PRO A 502 -3.08 10.82 -15.13
N TYR A 503 -1.89 10.94 -14.55
CA TYR A 503 -1.17 9.84 -13.91
C TYR A 503 -1.93 9.24 -12.73
N ARG A 504 -2.45 10.05 -11.81
CA ARG A 504 -3.12 9.53 -10.61
C ARG A 504 -4.28 10.40 -10.15
N VAL A 505 -5.16 9.77 -9.39
CA VAL A 505 -6.24 10.40 -8.65
C VAL A 505 -5.81 10.59 -7.21
N VAL A 506 -6.12 11.77 -6.66
CA VAL A 506 -5.90 12.13 -5.26
C VAL A 506 -7.20 12.67 -4.66
N ARG A 507 -7.24 12.77 -3.33
CA ARG A 507 -8.43 13.27 -2.62
C ARG A 507 -8.95 14.58 -3.20
N ASP A 508 -8.07 15.55 -3.42
CA ASP A 508 -8.42 16.90 -3.83
C ASP A 508 -8.38 17.09 -5.36
N GLY A 509 -8.37 16.00 -6.15
CA GLY A 509 -8.39 16.07 -7.61
C GLY A 509 -7.52 15.01 -8.29
N PHE A 510 -6.54 15.43 -9.05
CA PHE A 510 -5.64 14.59 -9.83
C PHE A 510 -4.25 15.23 -9.92
N ASP A 511 -3.25 14.40 -10.25
CA ASP A 511 -1.88 14.84 -10.50
C ASP A 511 -1.34 14.19 -11.78
N TRP A 512 -0.24 14.75 -12.29
CA TRP A 512 0.50 14.26 -13.44
C TRP A 512 1.99 14.12 -13.14
N ASP A 513 2.68 13.29 -13.93
CA ASP A 513 4.13 13.18 -13.87
C ASP A 513 4.81 14.37 -14.56
N ILE A 514 5.97 14.77 -14.02
CA ILE A 514 6.87 15.77 -14.59
C ILE A 514 8.11 15.03 -15.06
N ILE A 515 8.66 15.42 -16.22
CA ILE A 515 9.89 14.83 -16.73
C ILE A 515 11.03 15.12 -15.76
N ASP A 516 11.68 14.06 -15.29
CA ASP A 516 12.93 14.13 -14.54
C ASP A 516 14.00 13.32 -15.25
N PRO A 517 14.98 13.97 -15.93
CA PRO A 517 16.03 13.27 -16.67
C PRO A 517 16.90 12.35 -15.81
N ASN A 518 16.93 12.57 -14.49
CA ASN A 518 17.71 11.74 -13.56
C ASN A 518 16.95 10.54 -13.01
N ASN A 519 15.66 10.41 -13.34
CA ASN A 519 14.81 9.32 -12.88
C ASN A 519 14.18 8.59 -14.06
N ALA A 520 14.71 7.41 -14.36
CA ALA A 520 14.21 6.57 -15.45
C ALA A 520 12.72 6.16 -15.31
N TRP A 521 12.14 6.33 -14.12
CA TRP A 521 10.74 6.02 -13.83
C TRP A 521 9.80 7.23 -13.88
N ALA A 522 10.35 8.46 -13.93
CA ALA A 522 9.59 9.69 -14.09
C ALA A 522 9.39 10.02 -15.55
N TYR A 523 8.57 9.23 -16.25
CA TYR A 523 8.28 9.39 -17.64
C TYR A 523 6.82 9.79 -17.84
N ILE A 524 6.58 10.82 -18.64
CA ILE A 524 5.24 11.32 -18.92
C ILE A 524 4.46 10.39 -19.86
N GLY A 525 3.15 10.36 -19.71
CA GLY A 525 2.26 9.63 -20.61
C GLY A 525 0.81 9.76 -20.18
N TYR A 526 -0.08 9.60 -21.14
CA TYR A 526 -1.51 9.50 -20.89
C TYR A 526 -1.92 8.04 -20.69
N TRP A 527 -2.76 7.82 -19.71
CA TRP A 527 -3.35 6.54 -19.39
C TRP A 527 -4.69 6.43 -20.12
N GLY A 528 -4.74 5.64 -21.17
CA GLY A 528 -5.87 5.59 -22.08
C GLY A 528 -6.69 4.31 -22.06
N ASP A 529 -6.07 3.16 -21.84
CA ASP A 529 -6.70 1.86 -22.03
C ASP A 529 -7.78 1.57 -20.99
N HIS A 530 -7.52 1.86 -19.71
CA HIS A 530 -8.43 1.58 -18.60
C HIS A 530 -9.59 2.57 -18.49
N GLN A 531 -9.51 3.70 -19.18
CA GLN A 531 -10.51 4.74 -19.14
C GLN A 531 -11.90 4.22 -19.48
N ILE A 532 -12.04 3.57 -20.60
CA ILE A 532 -13.35 3.08 -21.05
C ILE A 532 -13.83 1.86 -20.26
N ILE A 533 -12.89 1.10 -19.70
CA ILE A 533 -13.19 -0.13 -18.95
C ILE A 533 -13.81 0.21 -17.60
N TYR A 534 -13.11 0.94 -16.76
CA TYR A 534 -13.59 1.24 -15.40
C TYR A 534 -14.73 2.23 -15.38
N LEU A 535 -14.74 3.19 -16.31
CA LEU A 535 -15.87 4.08 -16.49
C LEU A 535 -17.14 3.29 -16.81
N LEU A 536 -17.08 2.37 -17.79
CA LEU A 536 -18.22 1.53 -18.15
C LEU A 536 -18.71 0.68 -16.97
N LYS A 537 -17.81 0.06 -16.22
CA LYS A 537 -18.17 -0.76 -15.07
C LYS A 537 -18.91 0.03 -13.97
N LEU A 538 -18.47 1.26 -13.71
CA LEU A 538 -19.15 2.16 -12.77
C LEU A 538 -20.51 2.62 -13.31
N LEU A 539 -20.62 2.92 -14.61
CA LEU A 539 -21.89 3.28 -15.26
C LEU A 539 -22.90 2.11 -15.21
N GLU A 540 -22.47 0.89 -15.49
CA GLU A 540 -23.29 -0.31 -15.40
C GLU A 540 -23.73 -0.57 -13.94
N ALA A 541 -22.84 -0.33 -12.97
CA ALA A 541 -23.19 -0.43 -11.55
C ALA A 541 -24.23 0.61 -11.16
N SER A 542 -24.08 1.89 -11.57
CA SER A 542 -25.07 2.95 -11.34
C SER A 542 -26.42 2.60 -11.96
N HIS A 543 -26.43 2.14 -13.21
CA HIS A 543 -27.68 1.73 -13.88
C HIS A 543 -28.40 0.60 -13.14
N LYS A 544 -27.62 -0.35 -12.59
CA LYS A 544 -28.16 -1.48 -11.85
C LYS A 544 -28.70 -1.10 -10.47
N TYR A 545 -27.97 -0.30 -9.70
CA TYR A 545 -28.31 0.04 -8.32
C TYR A 545 -29.24 1.25 -8.23
N HIS A 546 -29.11 2.22 -9.17
CA HIS A 546 -29.87 3.47 -9.20
C HIS A 546 -30.55 3.66 -10.57
N PRO A 547 -31.55 2.85 -10.94
CA PRO A 547 -32.24 2.98 -12.22
C PRO A 547 -32.76 4.40 -12.44
N GLY A 548 -32.43 5.00 -13.60
CA GLY A 548 -32.82 6.37 -13.96
C GLY A 548 -31.89 7.48 -13.45
N LYS A 549 -30.96 7.19 -12.53
CA LYS A 549 -30.06 8.22 -11.99
C LYS A 549 -29.14 8.80 -13.06
N LEU A 550 -28.52 7.97 -13.88
CA LEU A 550 -27.68 8.43 -14.99
C LEU A 550 -28.46 9.32 -15.97
N LEU A 551 -29.71 8.95 -16.29
CA LEU A 551 -30.60 9.75 -17.15
C LEU A 551 -30.81 11.15 -16.58
N SER A 552 -31.03 11.27 -15.27
CA SER A 552 -31.21 12.56 -14.59
C SER A 552 -29.95 13.43 -14.58
N LEU A 553 -28.76 12.84 -14.79
CA LEU A 553 -27.47 13.52 -14.81
C LEU A 553 -26.98 13.86 -16.22
N LEU A 554 -27.50 13.20 -17.27
CA LEU A 554 -26.98 13.34 -18.64
C LEU A 554 -26.89 14.77 -19.15
N ASN A 555 -27.87 15.61 -18.80
CA ASN A 555 -27.94 17.01 -19.26
C ASN A 555 -27.61 18.04 -18.16
N LYS A 556 -26.97 17.60 -17.07
CA LYS A 556 -26.53 18.52 -16.01
C LYS A 556 -25.14 19.05 -16.30
N ASP A 557 -24.98 20.37 -16.34
CA ASP A 557 -23.72 21.07 -16.59
C ASP A 557 -22.93 21.24 -15.25
N ILE A 558 -22.56 20.12 -14.62
CA ILE A 558 -21.80 20.08 -13.37
C ILE A 558 -20.45 19.39 -13.53
N TYR A 559 -20.11 18.93 -14.72
CA TYR A 559 -18.86 18.21 -14.99
C TYR A 559 -17.80 19.13 -15.57
N THR A 560 -16.54 18.77 -15.46
CA THR A 560 -15.39 19.60 -15.82
C THR A 560 -14.35 18.80 -16.60
N TYR A 561 -13.36 19.50 -17.17
CA TYR A 561 -12.20 18.89 -17.82
C TYR A 561 -10.92 19.20 -17.04
N ALA A 562 -10.07 18.19 -16.91
CA ALA A 562 -8.72 18.36 -16.42
C ALA A 562 -7.87 19.14 -17.43
N ASN A 563 -7.11 20.13 -16.94
CA ASN A 563 -6.12 20.83 -17.71
C ASN A 563 -4.73 20.31 -17.35
N VAL A 564 -4.23 19.36 -18.12
CA VAL A 564 -2.95 18.69 -17.90
C VAL A 564 -1.93 19.28 -18.88
N PRO A 565 -0.67 19.55 -18.46
CA PRO A 565 0.35 20.13 -19.33
C PRO A 565 0.98 19.12 -20.30
N TYR A 566 0.13 18.27 -20.89
CA TYR A 566 0.52 17.29 -21.89
C TYR A 566 -0.11 17.65 -23.24
N ARG A 567 0.68 17.51 -24.30
CA ARG A 567 0.23 17.71 -25.68
C ARG A 567 0.56 16.48 -26.50
N ILE A 568 -0.46 15.82 -27.04
CA ILE A 568 -0.27 14.73 -27.98
C ILE A 568 0.30 15.31 -29.27
N LYS A 569 1.39 14.76 -29.76
CA LYS A 569 2.03 15.21 -31.00
C LYS A 569 1.14 14.98 -32.23
N PRO A 570 1.28 15.80 -33.28
CA PRO A 570 0.63 15.54 -34.56
C PRO A 570 0.95 14.13 -35.06
N TYR A 571 0.00 13.52 -35.77
CA TYR A 571 0.12 12.15 -36.29
C TYR A 571 1.40 11.91 -37.08
N SER A 572 1.78 12.86 -37.96
CA SER A 572 3.02 12.78 -38.73
C SER A 572 4.26 12.63 -37.85
N LYS A 573 4.31 13.35 -36.73
CA LYS A 573 5.42 13.28 -35.78
C LYS A 573 5.45 11.97 -34.99
N ILE A 574 4.28 11.43 -34.68
CA ILE A 574 4.19 10.10 -34.03
C ILE A 574 4.66 9.01 -35.01
N LEU A 575 4.42 9.16 -36.31
CA LEU A 575 4.94 8.23 -37.32
C LEU A 575 6.46 8.31 -37.49
N GLU A 576 7.05 9.51 -37.32
CA GLU A 576 8.51 9.71 -37.38
C GLU A 576 9.20 9.07 -36.15
N ASP A 577 8.61 9.24 -34.96
CA ASP A 577 9.12 8.68 -33.71
C ASP A 577 7.96 8.21 -32.82
N HIS A 578 7.65 6.94 -32.95
CA HIS A 578 6.56 6.29 -32.20
C HIS A 578 6.81 6.11 -30.69
N ASN A 579 8.04 6.29 -30.21
CA ASN A 579 8.38 6.25 -28.81
C ASN A 579 8.22 7.59 -28.09
N ASN A 580 7.99 8.68 -28.86
CA ASN A 580 7.90 10.05 -28.36
C ASN A 580 6.61 10.71 -28.84
N THR A 581 5.50 10.37 -28.18
CA THR A 581 4.14 10.70 -28.62
C THR A 581 3.50 11.90 -27.89
N VAL A 582 4.10 12.35 -26.79
CA VAL A 582 3.56 13.41 -25.92
C VAL A 582 4.64 14.42 -25.57
N ASP A 583 4.35 15.71 -25.72
CA ASP A 583 5.17 16.82 -25.24
C ASP A 583 4.69 17.31 -23.88
N PHE A 584 5.65 17.75 -23.02
CA PHE A 584 5.36 18.41 -21.74
C PHE A 584 5.41 19.94 -21.93
N ASP A 585 4.31 20.61 -21.59
CA ASP A 585 4.18 22.06 -21.68
C ASP A 585 4.56 22.71 -20.34
N PHE A 586 5.82 23.12 -20.21
CA PHE A 586 6.37 23.72 -18.97
C PHE A 586 5.72 25.07 -18.61
N GLU A 587 5.36 25.88 -19.60
CA GLU A 587 4.72 27.18 -19.37
C GLU A 587 3.30 26.97 -18.84
N LEU A 588 2.54 26.07 -19.45
CA LEU A 588 1.21 25.72 -18.95
C LEU A 588 1.27 25.12 -17.55
N ASN A 589 2.25 24.25 -17.27
CA ASN A 589 2.45 23.69 -15.92
C ASN A 589 2.67 24.79 -14.88
N GLN A 590 3.50 25.78 -15.18
CA GLN A 590 3.71 26.92 -14.30
C GLN A 590 2.43 27.72 -14.07
N HIS A 591 1.72 28.08 -15.14
CA HIS A 591 0.45 28.82 -15.05
C HIS A 591 -0.62 28.06 -14.25
N ILE A 592 -0.70 26.74 -14.38
CA ILE A 592 -1.61 25.91 -13.59
C ILE A 592 -1.24 26.00 -12.10
N ASN A 593 0.04 25.88 -11.75
CA ASN A 593 0.50 25.97 -10.37
C ASN A 593 0.20 27.34 -9.75
N GLU A 594 0.44 28.44 -10.46
CA GLU A 594 0.08 29.80 -10.02
C GLU A 594 -1.44 29.93 -9.78
N ARG A 595 -2.27 29.34 -10.63
CA ARG A 595 -3.73 29.31 -10.41
C ARG A 595 -4.11 28.47 -9.19
N VAL A 596 -3.48 27.33 -8.99
CA VAL A 596 -3.71 26.47 -7.80
C VAL A 596 -3.37 27.22 -6.52
N GLU A 597 -2.27 27.94 -6.50
CA GLU A 597 -1.90 28.77 -5.34
C GLU A 597 -2.96 29.85 -5.06
N LYS A 598 -3.53 30.43 -6.10
CA LYS A 598 -4.53 31.51 -5.99
C LYS A 598 -5.89 30.99 -5.55
N ILE A 599 -6.46 30.01 -6.26
CA ILE A 599 -7.88 29.60 -6.09
C ILE A 599 -8.06 28.24 -5.41
N GLY A 600 -7.04 27.38 -5.37
CA GLY A 600 -7.12 26.00 -4.93
C GLY A 600 -7.00 25.00 -6.09
N THR A 601 -7.30 23.73 -5.85
CA THR A 601 -7.07 22.66 -6.85
C THR A 601 -7.94 22.76 -8.10
N ASP A 602 -9.04 23.52 -8.06
CA ASP A 602 -9.81 23.90 -9.24
C ASP A 602 -8.96 24.68 -10.29
N GLY A 603 -7.82 25.22 -9.87
CA GLY A 603 -6.83 25.78 -10.79
C GLY A 603 -6.29 24.79 -11.82
N LYS A 604 -6.43 23.48 -11.58
CA LYS A 604 -6.08 22.40 -12.50
C LYS A 604 -7.18 22.11 -13.54
N LEU A 605 -8.32 22.78 -13.51
CA LEU A 605 -9.43 22.57 -14.42
C LEU A 605 -9.38 23.57 -15.59
N ILE A 606 -10.01 23.19 -16.71
CA ILE A 606 -10.18 24.10 -17.86
C ILE A 606 -11.10 25.24 -17.47
N GLN A 607 -10.74 26.46 -17.88
CA GLN A 607 -11.48 27.68 -17.66
C GLN A 607 -11.97 28.27 -18.99
N ASP A 608 -13.09 28.97 -18.91
CA ASP A 608 -13.58 29.78 -20.03
C ASP A 608 -12.73 31.05 -20.24
N ARG A 609 -13.07 31.85 -21.26
CA ARG A 609 -12.37 33.13 -21.58
C ARG A 609 -12.44 34.17 -20.45
N ASN A 610 -13.37 34.01 -19.51
CA ASN A 610 -13.56 34.91 -18.36
C ASN A 610 -12.85 34.36 -17.09
N GLY A 611 -12.10 33.28 -17.20
CA GLY A 611 -11.40 32.66 -16.07
C GLY A 611 -12.30 31.84 -15.13
N LYS A 612 -13.53 31.55 -15.51
CA LYS A 612 -14.44 30.69 -14.74
C LYS A 612 -14.25 29.24 -15.16
N ILE A 613 -14.45 28.30 -14.21
CA ILE A 613 -14.41 26.88 -14.50
C ILE A 613 -15.43 26.56 -15.58
N TYR A 614 -14.98 25.88 -16.64
CA TYR A 614 -15.83 25.49 -17.75
C TYR A 614 -16.61 24.21 -17.39
N HIS A 615 -17.93 24.32 -17.32
CA HIS A 615 -18.82 23.21 -16.98
C HIS A 615 -19.47 22.64 -18.24
N VAL A 616 -19.64 21.34 -18.28
CA VAL A 616 -20.23 20.57 -19.37
C VAL A 616 -21.18 19.50 -18.83
N SER A 617 -21.98 18.92 -19.73
CA SER A 617 -22.91 17.85 -19.39
C SER A 617 -22.23 16.49 -19.20
N LEU A 618 -22.87 15.56 -18.48
CA LEU A 618 -22.37 14.20 -18.36
C LEU A 618 -22.25 13.53 -19.72
N LEU A 619 -23.24 13.72 -20.61
CA LEU A 619 -23.20 13.11 -21.94
C LEU A 619 -21.96 13.54 -22.71
N GLU A 620 -21.60 14.83 -22.68
CA GLU A 620 -20.36 15.30 -23.31
C GLU A 620 -19.14 14.57 -22.77
N LYS A 621 -19.03 14.45 -21.44
CA LYS A 621 -17.92 13.72 -20.79
C LYS A 621 -17.88 12.23 -21.14
N LEU A 622 -19.01 11.62 -21.46
CA LEU A 622 -19.08 10.23 -21.92
C LEU A 622 -18.75 10.08 -23.40
N LEU A 623 -19.08 11.09 -24.23
CA LEU A 623 -18.77 11.06 -25.67
C LEU A 623 -17.28 11.21 -25.95
N VAL A 624 -16.57 12.10 -25.27
CA VAL A 624 -15.17 12.41 -25.55
C VAL A 624 -14.26 11.18 -25.53
N PRO A 625 -14.21 10.36 -24.46
CA PRO A 625 -13.36 9.15 -24.46
C PRO A 625 -13.78 8.12 -25.52
N MET A 626 -15.06 8.05 -25.85
CA MET A 626 -15.56 7.19 -26.92
C MET A 626 -15.03 7.65 -28.29
N LEU A 627 -15.16 8.93 -28.62
CA LEU A 627 -14.73 9.52 -29.89
C LEU A 627 -13.21 9.39 -30.07
N VAL A 628 -12.44 9.63 -29.02
CA VAL A 628 -10.98 9.46 -29.05
C VAL A 628 -10.58 8.01 -29.34
N LYS A 629 -11.30 7.03 -28.79
CA LYS A 629 -11.03 5.62 -29.14
C LYS A 629 -11.43 5.31 -30.58
N PHE A 630 -12.53 5.89 -31.08
CA PHE A 630 -12.90 5.72 -32.50
C PHE A 630 -11.88 6.34 -33.46
N SER A 631 -11.28 7.49 -33.15
CA SER A 631 -10.25 8.10 -33.97
C SER A 631 -9.01 7.21 -34.15
N ASN A 632 -8.81 6.28 -33.20
CA ASN A 632 -7.70 5.32 -33.18
C ASN A 632 -8.12 3.92 -33.66
N TYR A 633 -9.32 3.75 -34.20
CA TYR A 633 -9.79 2.44 -34.64
C TYR A 633 -9.11 2.00 -35.93
N ILE A 634 -8.52 0.81 -35.89
CA ILE A 634 -7.95 0.13 -37.08
C ILE A 634 -8.82 -1.10 -37.38
N PRO A 635 -9.50 -1.13 -38.55
CA PRO A 635 -10.31 -2.28 -38.92
C PRO A 635 -9.52 -3.59 -38.87
N GLN A 636 -10.15 -4.65 -38.30
CA GLN A 636 -9.58 -5.99 -38.11
C GLN A 636 -8.37 -6.07 -37.16
N ALA A 637 -7.90 -4.96 -36.57
CA ALA A 637 -6.79 -4.95 -35.64
C ALA A 637 -7.20 -4.55 -34.20
N GLY A 638 -7.93 -3.44 -34.04
CA GLY A 638 -8.29 -2.94 -32.71
C GLY A 638 -8.16 -1.43 -32.58
N ILE A 639 -7.89 -0.97 -31.36
CA ILE A 639 -7.65 0.46 -31.09
C ILE A 639 -6.14 0.70 -31.03
N TRP A 640 -5.64 1.56 -31.93
CA TRP A 640 -4.22 1.90 -31.98
C TRP A 640 -3.74 2.58 -30.70
N MET A 641 -2.64 2.11 -30.16
CA MET A 641 -2.00 2.65 -28.98
C MET A 641 -1.08 3.82 -29.35
N ASN A 642 -1.65 5.02 -29.41
CA ASN A 642 -1.00 6.23 -29.90
C ASN A 642 -0.32 7.08 -28.82
N THR A 643 -0.43 6.70 -27.55
CA THR A 643 0.15 7.45 -26.43
C THR A 643 1.17 6.62 -25.69
N GLN A 644 2.20 7.30 -25.14
CA GLN A 644 3.17 6.70 -24.25
C GLN A 644 2.48 6.15 -22.99
N ARG A 645 3.04 5.06 -22.43
CA ARG A 645 2.52 4.33 -21.27
C ARG A 645 1.09 3.80 -21.44
N PRO A 646 0.83 2.96 -22.43
CA PRO A 646 -0.42 2.22 -22.43
C PRO A 646 -0.45 1.32 -21.19
N GLU A 647 -1.52 1.39 -20.42
CA GLU A 647 -1.58 0.87 -19.06
C GLU A 647 -1.83 -0.62 -18.91
N TRP A 648 -2.29 -1.28 -19.96
CA TRP A 648 -2.89 -2.59 -19.82
C TRP A 648 -1.93 -3.64 -19.25
N ASN A 649 -0.69 -3.61 -19.67
CA ASN A 649 0.43 -4.26 -19.00
C ASN A 649 1.75 -3.59 -19.41
N ASP A 650 2.81 -3.82 -18.65
CA ASP A 650 4.10 -3.18 -18.89
C ASP A 650 4.72 -3.56 -20.25
N ALA A 651 4.36 -4.73 -20.81
CA ALA A 651 4.77 -5.13 -22.15
C ALA A 651 4.17 -4.25 -23.26
N ASN A 652 3.04 -3.59 -23.01
CA ASN A 652 2.43 -2.68 -23.96
C ASN A 652 3.29 -1.45 -24.23
N ASN A 653 4.20 -1.08 -23.34
CA ASN A 653 5.13 0.02 -23.57
C ASN A 653 6.00 -0.22 -24.82
N ALA A 654 6.28 -1.47 -25.15
CA ALA A 654 7.00 -1.83 -26.37
C ALA A 654 6.14 -1.73 -27.64
N LEU A 655 4.82 -1.62 -27.50
CA LEU A 655 3.86 -1.59 -28.60
C LEU A 655 3.32 -0.18 -28.90
N VAL A 656 3.70 0.82 -28.10
CA VAL A 656 3.30 2.22 -28.31
C VAL A 656 3.65 2.66 -29.73
N GLY A 657 2.67 3.25 -30.43
CA GLY A 657 2.81 3.65 -31.81
C GLY A 657 2.78 2.51 -32.84
N ASN A 658 2.99 1.26 -32.44
CA ASN A 658 3.05 0.10 -33.34
C ASN A 658 1.95 -0.93 -33.11
N GLY A 659 1.31 -0.93 -31.96
CA GLY A 659 0.35 -1.95 -31.57
C GLY A 659 -1.09 -1.47 -31.52
N ALA A 660 -2.04 -2.42 -31.50
CA ALA A 660 -3.46 -2.18 -31.34
C ALA A 660 -4.04 -3.03 -30.20
N SER A 661 -4.94 -2.43 -29.40
CA SER A 661 -5.60 -3.09 -28.28
C SER A 661 -6.96 -3.65 -28.69
N MET A 662 -7.07 -4.98 -28.71
CA MET A 662 -8.34 -5.67 -28.90
C MET A 662 -9.23 -5.56 -27.67
N VAL A 663 -8.65 -5.51 -26.48
CA VAL A 663 -9.41 -5.37 -25.22
C VAL A 663 -10.14 -4.03 -25.19
N THR A 664 -9.47 -2.95 -25.54
CA THR A 664 -10.08 -1.62 -25.64
C THR A 664 -11.20 -1.61 -26.68
N LEU A 665 -11.03 -2.29 -27.82
CA LEU A 665 -12.09 -2.41 -28.83
C LEU A 665 -13.33 -3.14 -28.31
N TYR A 666 -13.18 -4.25 -27.59
CA TYR A 666 -14.31 -4.98 -27.03
C TYR A 666 -15.06 -4.17 -25.98
N TYR A 667 -14.34 -3.45 -25.12
CA TYR A 667 -14.97 -2.57 -24.12
C TYR A 667 -15.59 -1.34 -24.78
N LEU A 668 -15.01 -0.77 -25.84
CA LEU A 668 -15.62 0.31 -26.61
C LEU A 668 -16.95 -0.15 -27.20
N ARG A 669 -17.02 -1.33 -27.84
CA ARG A 669 -18.27 -1.90 -28.34
C ARG A 669 -19.32 -2.05 -27.24
N ARG A 670 -18.95 -2.59 -26.09
CA ARG A 670 -19.86 -2.76 -24.92
C ARG A 670 -20.34 -1.40 -24.39
N TYR A 671 -19.44 -0.41 -24.35
CA TYR A 671 -19.74 0.96 -23.92
C TYR A 671 -20.77 1.63 -24.85
N ILE A 672 -20.63 1.48 -26.16
CA ILE A 672 -21.57 2.04 -27.15
C ILE A 672 -22.94 1.39 -27.00
N ILE A 673 -23.01 0.06 -26.89
CA ILE A 673 -24.28 -0.65 -26.69
C ILE A 673 -24.97 -0.17 -25.40
N PHE A 674 -24.20 0.03 -24.33
CA PHE A 674 -24.73 0.54 -23.07
C PHE A 674 -25.27 1.97 -23.21
N LEU A 675 -24.51 2.89 -23.86
CA LEU A 675 -24.98 4.26 -24.11
C LEU A 675 -26.22 4.29 -25.01
N GLN A 676 -26.26 3.49 -26.06
CA GLN A 676 -27.44 3.36 -26.92
C GLN A 676 -28.68 2.93 -26.16
N ALA A 677 -28.53 1.95 -25.25
CA ALA A 677 -29.66 1.50 -24.39
C ALA A 677 -30.15 2.64 -23.49
N ILE A 678 -29.25 3.33 -22.79
CA ILE A 678 -29.63 4.46 -21.91
C ILE A 678 -30.28 5.59 -22.72
N LEU A 679 -29.71 5.99 -23.86
CA LEU A 679 -30.24 7.07 -24.67
C LEU A 679 -31.60 6.75 -25.28
N LYS A 680 -31.86 5.47 -25.63
CA LYS A 680 -33.18 5.02 -26.11
C LYS A 680 -34.26 5.19 -25.04
N ASP A 681 -33.92 4.97 -23.79
CA ASP A 681 -34.84 5.11 -22.65
C ASP A 681 -34.97 6.56 -22.15
N SER A 682 -34.17 7.48 -22.74
CA SER A 682 -34.17 8.89 -22.35
C SER A 682 -35.34 9.64 -23.00
N ALA A 683 -36.06 10.46 -22.18
CA ALA A 683 -37.02 11.45 -22.67
C ALA A 683 -36.33 12.74 -23.19
N VAL A 684 -34.99 12.83 -23.11
CA VAL A 684 -34.22 14.02 -23.51
C VAL A 684 -33.97 13.97 -25.00
N ASN A 685 -34.58 14.91 -25.73
CA ASN A 685 -34.50 15.01 -27.19
C ASN A 685 -33.36 15.90 -27.67
N GLN A 686 -32.84 16.78 -26.81
CA GLN A 686 -31.75 17.71 -27.13
C GLN A 686 -30.82 17.87 -25.93
N ILE A 687 -29.52 17.88 -26.18
CA ILE A 687 -28.48 18.10 -25.17
C ILE A 687 -27.49 19.12 -25.73
N SER A 688 -27.05 20.05 -24.89
CA SER A 688 -25.99 20.99 -25.22
C SER A 688 -24.63 20.29 -25.08
N ILE A 689 -23.80 20.44 -26.11
CA ILE A 689 -22.38 20.00 -26.10
C ILE A 689 -21.52 21.11 -26.69
N SER A 690 -20.21 21.08 -26.35
CA SER A 690 -19.23 22.01 -26.91
C SER A 690 -19.15 21.89 -28.42
N ASN A 691 -18.92 23.01 -29.13
CA ASN A 691 -18.75 23.00 -30.60
C ASN A 691 -17.63 22.07 -31.05
N GLU A 692 -16.54 22.04 -30.31
CA GLU A 692 -15.38 21.18 -30.59
C GLU A 692 -15.72 19.69 -30.53
N VAL A 693 -16.56 19.30 -29.55
CA VAL A 693 -17.02 17.91 -29.41
C VAL A 693 -18.02 17.56 -30.50
N TYR A 694 -18.90 18.51 -30.89
CA TYR A 694 -19.81 18.33 -31.99
C TYR A 694 -19.06 18.14 -33.33
N ASP A 695 -18.09 18.98 -33.61
CA ASP A 695 -17.26 18.88 -34.82
C ASP A 695 -16.48 17.56 -34.86
N PHE A 696 -15.96 17.14 -33.70
CA PHE A 696 -15.24 15.85 -33.58
C PHE A 696 -16.20 14.69 -33.84
N PHE A 697 -17.38 14.70 -33.24
CA PHE A 697 -18.42 13.69 -33.45
C PHE A 697 -18.81 13.60 -34.94
N TYR A 698 -19.07 14.77 -35.58
CA TYR A 698 -19.46 14.84 -36.97
C TYR A 698 -18.37 14.25 -37.90
N LYS A 699 -17.11 14.66 -37.72
CA LYS A 699 -15.98 14.17 -38.53
C LYS A 699 -15.75 12.67 -38.37
N ILE A 700 -15.84 12.14 -37.16
CA ILE A 700 -15.73 10.68 -36.93
C ILE A 700 -16.89 9.95 -37.64
N THR A 701 -18.12 10.45 -37.50
CA THR A 701 -19.30 9.82 -38.12
C THR A 701 -19.19 9.83 -39.64
N GLU A 702 -18.80 10.96 -40.24
CA GLU A 702 -18.58 11.11 -41.69
C GLU A 702 -17.47 10.14 -42.17
N GLY A 703 -16.34 10.09 -41.45
CA GLY A 703 -15.23 9.18 -41.77
C GLY A 703 -15.66 7.71 -41.74
N LEU A 704 -16.43 7.30 -40.74
CA LEU A 704 -16.95 5.94 -40.64
C LEU A 704 -17.95 5.63 -41.74
N GLN A 705 -18.88 6.55 -42.04
CA GLN A 705 -19.86 6.38 -43.15
C GLN A 705 -19.20 6.25 -44.51
N ASN A 706 -18.24 7.12 -44.81
CA ASN A 706 -17.50 7.08 -46.06
C ASN A 706 -16.68 5.77 -46.22
N SER A 707 -16.30 5.14 -45.12
CA SER A 707 -15.52 3.92 -45.11
C SER A 707 -16.35 2.63 -45.12
N LEU A 708 -17.70 2.70 -45.00
CA LEU A 708 -18.55 1.51 -44.97
C LEU A 708 -18.42 0.66 -46.25
N SER A 709 -18.27 1.28 -47.40
CA SER A 709 -18.05 0.60 -48.69
C SER A 709 -16.70 -0.14 -48.76
N ILE A 710 -15.69 0.42 -48.09
CA ILE A 710 -14.35 -0.18 -48.02
C ILE A 710 -14.35 -1.35 -47.05
N LEU A 711 -15.04 -1.22 -45.91
CA LEU A 711 -15.17 -2.28 -44.89
C LEU A 711 -15.94 -3.50 -45.40
N SER A 712 -16.79 -3.35 -46.40
CA SER A 712 -17.48 -4.46 -47.07
C SER A 712 -16.60 -5.25 -48.03
N LEU A 713 -15.46 -4.70 -48.46
CA LEU A 713 -14.48 -5.41 -49.27
C LEU A 713 -13.62 -6.29 -48.37
N SER A 714 -13.39 -7.53 -48.75
CA SER A 714 -12.48 -8.41 -48.06
C SER A 714 -11.08 -7.80 -48.02
N LEU A 715 -10.60 -7.41 -46.83
CA LEU A 715 -9.28 -6.77 -46.63
C LEU A 715 -8.09 -7.69 -46.94
N ILE A 716 -8.33 -8.96 -47.31
CA ILE A 716 -7.31 -9.91 -47.77
C ILE A 716 -6.54 -9.35 -49.00
N HIS A 717 -7.13 -8.43 -49.76
CA HIS A 717 -6.55 -7.83 -50.97
C HIS A 717 -6.00 -6.43 -50.77
N ILE A 718 -5.98 -5.87 -49.55
CA ILE A 718 -5.43 -4.54 -49.27
C ILE A 718 -4.03 -4.73 -48.73
N SER A 719 -3.02 -4.41 -49.51
CA SER A 719 -1.61 -4.52 -49.15
C SER A 719 -1.12 -3.49 -48.13
N GLU A 720 -1.95 -2.49 -47.81
CA GLU A 720 -1.69 -1.52 -46.72
C GLU A 720 -2.95 -1.32 -45.87
N PRO A 721 -2.82 -1.22 -44.54
CA PRO A 721 -3.97 -0.95 -43.67
C PRO A 721 -4.55 0.43 -44.02
N THR A 722 -5.82 0.45 -44.45
CA THR A 722 -6.59 1.68 -44.62
C THR A 722 -6.78 2.32 -43.25
N ARG A 723 -6.09 3.40 -43.00
CA ARG A 723 -6.15 4.12 -41.72
C ARG A 723 -7.41 4.97 -41.69
N LEU A 724 -8.45 4.48 -41.04
CA LEU A 724 -9.57 5.29 -40.61
C LEU A 724 -9.12 6.16 -39.44
N GLY A 725 -9.20 7.45 -39.56
CA GLY A 725 -8.93 8.35 -38.42
C GLY A 725 -7.77 9.31 -38.60
N MET A 726 -7.28 9.50 -39.83
CA MET A 726 -6.42 10.64 -40.12
C MET A 726 -7.28 11.89 -40.26
N ILE A 727 -7.78 12.40 -39.14
CA ILE A 727 -8.30 13.76 -39.08
C ILE A 727 -7.16 14.61 -38.54
N SER A 728 -6.48 15.28 -39.44
CA SER A 728 -5.48 16.29 -39.11
C SER A 728 -6.14 17.50 -38.45
#